data_faa97c1348515af34551b34485573c78
#
_entry.id   faa97c1348515af34551b34485573c78
#
_cell.length_a   1.000
_cell.length_b   1.000
_cell.length_c   1.000
_cell.angle_alpha   90.00
_cell.angle_beta   90.00
_cell.angle_gamma   90.00
#
_symmetry.space_group_name_H-M   'P 1'
#
loop_
_entity.id
_entity.type
_entity.pdbx_description
1 polymer ?
#
loop_
_entity_poly.entity_id
_entity_poly.type
_entity_poly.pdbx_seq_one_letter_code
_entity_poly.pdbx_strand_id
1 'polypeptide(L)'
;MFFLIFEYYNYGKYSQKDIFRYITKRLYNCYRSSKTLPEREYPMNNKKIIAMMMTLSMLAAAFAGCLGGDDDDPEPIVEEWTLTPAADVASVFVTSDWDPIIPNLNAGEMCDAILSAMTKTDEREVVVDFTRGYYTSSQGVIGATGSAMISDALDLNMAGTRVAVQSGTTSDLWAADNLPLATIVAYADFPSVTASVSNGDADYAMGDSPVLALAGDLMVTFSDETFGIAVDDGDSELLAAINVAITAVIDSGEYDLIFGAWFDGAVVLTDDTDANTATSYPMATEGSRLAHVLETGNLRFCSDTSYPPFENLDASGNAVGFDVDIGNAIADEMAAHYMNAANPMFVPPVSDVTIKIGFLNDATGPISVYAGGFTFASTTAASTLTAANDGYTFEIVEADSACDGQAAATAAQSLIDAGVVAVAGAACSGASMGANAVLSAAGIPMVSYASTSPALSDAVAHPDFFRVVPSDAIQGDAMADMVAASGVTSPALIHMTNAYGAGLADSFESFWLDMGMTLCLKTGYEDTATDFAGAVQAVVDAGCDSAVLASYSADGAMIIETMAVMGATIPVFGADGIAGESALLDYTNPAAANGVQVTMPRAAEAGSGDFAATCAEDAVCAAGIYTAEAFDAVMMIGEAAMHEDGANMAMHLKMVGVDYAGASGVHNFMDNGDVTGSGYDVCSFNHVPTYGDYFNCNHIWTATGGLAAATFMGATVKIGFLNDATGPIAVYAMGFVAASQIALGIANTIGWNSMVQFEIV
;
A
#
# COMPACT_ATOMS: atom_id res chain seq x y z
N MET A 1 14.31 -28.91 14.90
CA MET A 1 15.17 -28.16 15.88
C MET A 1 16.34 -27.47 15.21
N PHE A 2 17.05 -28.02 14.26
CA PHE A 2 18.06 -27.27 13.45
C PHE A 2 17.37 -26.33 12.44
N PHE A 3 16.25 -26.69 11.85
CA PHE A 3 15.43 -25.85 10.95
C PHE A 3 14.83 -24.67 11.69
N LEU A 4 14.26 -24.83 12.87
CA LEU A 4 13.70 -23.73 13.68
C LEU A 4 14.77 -22.73 14.19
N ILE A 5 16.04 -23.14 14.34
CA ILE A 5 17.12 -22.21 14.72
C ILE A 5 17.60 -21.40 13.51
N PHE A 6 17.44 -21.93 12.30
CA PHE A 6 17.83 -21.22 11.06
C PHE A 6 16.76 -20.17 10.67
N GLU A 7 15.48 -20.45 10.84
CA GLU A 7 14.40 -19.46 10.60
C GLU A 7 14.47 -18.30 11.61
N TYR A 8 14.75 -18.56 12.89
CA TYR A 8 14.89 -17.49 13.90
C TYR A 8 16.14 -16.60 13.71
N TYR A 9 17.10 -17.02 12.92
CA TYR A 9 18.32 -16.25 12.65
C TYR A 9 18.12 -15.19 11.55
N ASN A 10 17.15 -15.38 10.67
CA ASN A 10 16.84 -14.46 9.57
C ASN A 10 15.84 -13.35 9.94
N TYR A 11 15.08 -13.51 11.02
CA TYR A 11 14.20 -12.44 11.51
C TYR A 11 14.90 -11.61 12.59
N GLY A 12 15.57 -10.52 12.22
CA GLY A 12 16.38 -9.64 13.07
C GLY A 12 15.69 -8.96 14.29
N LYS A 13 14.59 -9.50 14.81
CA LYS A 13 13.79 -8.92 15.91
C LYS A 13 14.20 -9.30 17.33
N TYR A 14 15.10 -10.28 17.56
CA TYR A 14 15.49 -10.66 18.92
C TYR A 14 17.00 -10.75 19.09
N SER A 15 17.54 -10.16 20.17
CA SER A 15 18.96 -10.24 20.46
C SER A 15 19.35 -11.68 20.87
N GLN A 16 20.61 -12.08 20.58
CA GLN A 16 21.15 -13.38 21.05
C GLN A 16 20.92 -13.62 22.55
N LYS A 17 20.79 -12.56 23.34
CA LYS A 17 20.50 -12.61 24.78
C LYS A 17 19.08 -13.05 25.08
N ASP A 18 18.12 -12.67 24.26
CA ASP A 18 16.70 -12.97 24.48
C ASP A 18 16.39 -14.40 24.08
N ILE A 19 16.94 -14.87 22.98
CA ILE A 19 16.87 -16.29 22.56
C ILE A 19 17.52 -17.17 23.62
N PHE A 20 18.65 -16.76 24.16
CA PHE A 20 19.35 -17.52 25.22
C PHE A 20 18.54 -17.53 26.54
N ARG A 21 17.88 -16.44 26.89
CA ARG A 21 17.00 -16.36 28.08
C ARG A 21 15.75 -17.23 27.92
N TYR A 22 15.13 -17.23 26.74
CA TYR A 22 13.95 -18.06 26.48
C TYR A 22 14.27 -19.54 26.54
N ILE A 23 15.36 -19.98 25.90
CA ILE A 23 15.81 -21.38 25.92
C ILE A 23 16.20 -21.80 27.34
N THR A 24 16.93 -21.00 28.09
CA THR A 24 17.32 -21.31 29.48
C THR A 24 16.13 -21.34 30.42
N LYS A 25 15.11 -20.50 30.23
CA LYS A 25 13.90 -20.49 31.08
C LYS A 25 13.02 -21.74 30.83
N ARG A 26 12.88 -22.19 29.60
CA ARG A 26 12.18 -23.44 29.27
C ARG A 26 12.93 -24.69 29.76
N LEU A 27 14.26 -24.68 29.63
CA LEU A 27 15.09 -25.77 30.10
C LEU A 27 15.12 -25.86 31.63
N TYR A 28 15.10 -24.72 32.34
CA TYR A 28 15.00 -24.66 33.79
C TYR A 28 13.67 -25.20 34.31
N ASN A 29 12.57 -24.93 33.61
CA ASN A 29 11.27 -25.46 34.00
C ASN A 29 11.14 -26.96 33.75
N CYS A 30 11.72 -27.52 32.68
CA CYS A 30 11.82 -28.97 32.47
C CYS A 30 12.72 -29.65 33.51
N TYR A 31 13.79 -29.00 33.95
CA TYR A 31 14.68 -29.51 35.00
C TYR A 31 14.02 -29.54 36.39
N ARG A 32 13.10 -28.62 36.66
CA ARG A 32 12.38 -28.54 37.95
C ARG A 32 11.32 -29.60 38.12
N SER A 33 10.83 -30.22 37.06
CA SER A 33 9.86 -31.29 37.09
C SER A 33 10.47 -32.73 37.18
N SER A 34 11.78 -32.88 36.93
CA SER A 34 12.47 -34.17 37.08
C SER A 34 13.36 -34.17 38.34
N LYS A 35 12.77 -34.46 39.47
CA LYS A 35 13.52 -34.79 40.70
C LYS A 35 13.98 -36.23 40.60
N THR A 36 15.26 -36.43 40.28
CA THR A 36 16.15 -37.51 40.79
C THR A 36 17.37 -37.63 39.88
N LEU A 37 18.51 -37.09 40.30
CA LEU A 37 19.86 -37.65 40.02
C LEU A 37 20.92 -36.88 40.84
N PRO A 38 21.96 -37.51 41.40
CA PRO A 38 22.87 -36.95 42.36
C PRO A 38 23.99 -36.11 41.72
N GLU A 39 24.39 -35.07 42.44
CA GLU A 39 25.46 -34.14 42.08
C GLU A 39 26.85 -34.83 42.01
N ARG A 40 27.57 -34.60 40.94
CA ARG A 40 29.02 -34.72 40.86
C ARG A 40 29.62 -33.45 40.25
N GLU A 41 30.45 -32.80 41.03
CA GLU A 41 31.27 -31.66 40.59
C GLU A 41 32.37 -32.12 39.63
N TYR A 42 32.54 -31.38 38.53
CA TYR A 42 33.73 -31.40 37.68
C TYR A 42 34.16 -29.99 37.35
N PRO A 43 35.47 -29.64 37.45
CA PRO A 43 35.96 -28.33 37.10
C PRO A 43 36.10 -28.18 35.59
N MET A 44 35.60 -27.03 35.04
CA MET A 44 35.44 -26.87 33.64
C MET A 44 36.13 -25.65 33.05
N ASN A 45 36.87 -25.93 32.01
CA ASN A 45 37.33 -24.93 31.06
C ASN A 45 37.20 -25.48 29.63
N ASN A 46 36.00 -25.53 29.12
CA ASN A 46 35.74 -25.69 27.66
C ASN A 46 34.25 -25.53 27.33
N LYS A 47 33.83 -24.30 27.14
CA LYS A 47 32.41 -23.94 26.83
C LYS A 47 31.80 -24.65 25.57
N LYS A 48 32.64 -25.13 24.66
CA LYS A 48 32.14 -25.80 23.43
C LYS A 48 31.81 -27.31 23.63
N ILE A 49 32.52 -27.98 24.52
CA ILE A 49 32.29 -29.39 24.80
C ILE A 49 31.04 -29.56 25.67
N ILE A 50 30.77 -28.63 26.55
CA ILE A 50 29.58 -28.63 27.41
C ILE A 50 28.32 -28.41 26.60
N ALA A 51 28.29 -27.48 25.64
CA ALA A 51 27.17 -27.25 24.77
C ALA A 51 26.80 -28.50 23.94
N MET A 52 27.81 -29.23 23.51
CA MET A 52 27.61 -30.44 22.70
C MET A 52 27.19 -31.66 23.54
N MET A 53 27.68 -31.82 24.77
CA MET A 53 27.22 -32.88 25.69
C MET A 53 25.83 -32.57 26.25
N MET A 54 25.48 -31.31 26.55
CA MET A 54 24.12 -30.97 26.97
C MET A 54 23.10 -31.19 25.86
N THR A 55 23.43 -30.92 24.60
CA THR A 55 22.52 -31.20 23.47
C THR A 55 22.31 -32.74 23.28
N LEU A 56 23.32 -33.54 23.45
CA LEU A 56 23.17 -34.99 23.30
C LEU A 56 22.40 -35.66 24.46
N SER A 57 22.64 -35.22 25.71
CA SER A 57 21.91 -35.72 26.87
C SER A 57 20.46 -35.25 26.93
N MET A 58 20.14 -34.05 26.38
CA MET A 58 18.77 -33.57 26.25
C MET A 58 17.98 -34.27 25.14
N LEU A 59 18.64 -34.69 24.05
CA LEU A 59 17.99 -35.54 23.04
C LEU A 59 17.61 -36.90 23.59
N ALA A 60 18.45 -37.49 24.45
CA ALA A 60 18.16 -38.80 25.08
C ALA A 60 17.06 -38.69 26.14
N ALA A 61 16.97 -37.59 26.90
CA ALA A 61 15.92 -37.37 27.89
C ALA A 61 14.54 -37.02 27.28
N ALA A 62 14.52 -36.35 26.13
CA ALA A 62 13.27 -36.05 25.41
C ALA A 62 12.63 -37.29 24.77
N PHE A 63 13.43 -38.32 24.44
CA PHE A 63 12.92 -39.59 23.93
C PHE A 63 12.53 -40.62 25.02
N ALA A 64 13.01 -40.45 26.24
CA ALA A 64 12.72 -41.38 27.35
C ALA A 64 11.49 -40.94 28.18
N GLY A 65 10.97 -39.70 27.99
CA GLY A 65 9.83 -39.19 28.75
C GLY A 65 8.47 -39.43 28.10
N CYS A 66 8.42 -40.01 26.89
CA CYS A 66 7.16 -40.23 26.15
C CYS A 66 6.73 -41.72 26.08
N LEU A 67 7.30 -42.62 26.84
CA LEU A 67 6.88 -44.02 26.86
C LEU A 67 6.80 -44.54 28.30
N GLY A 68 5.56 -44.64 28.82
CA GLY A 68 5.18 -45.62 29.83
C GLY A 68 4.85 -45.11 31.23
N GLY A 69 3.65 -45.37 31.61
CA GLY A 69 3.12 -45.35 32.97
C GLY A 69 1.61 -45.35 32.95
N ASP A 70 0.99 -46.52 32.80
CA ASP A 70 -0.43 -46.74 33.08
C ASP A 70 -0.67 -46.53 34.59
N ASP A 71 -1.54 -45.63 34.95
CA ASP A 71 -2.37 -45.69 36.15
C ASP A 71 -3.73 -45.11 35.77
N ASP A 72 -4.70 -46.06 35.66
CA ASP A 72 -6.11 -45.81 35.42
C ASP A 72 -6.74 -45.15 36.67
N ASP A 73 -6.93 -43.83 36.61
CA ASP A 73 -8.05 -43.17 37.26
C ASP A 73 -8.50 -42.07 36.28
N PRO A 74 -9.75 -42.04 35.82
CA PRO A 74 -10.24 -41.01 34.97
C PRO A 74 -10.31 -39.72 35.82
N GLU A 75 -9.32 -38.81 35.61
CA GLU A 75 -9.52 -37.44 36.01
C GLU A 75 -10.81 -36.91 35.35
N PRO A 76 -11.60 -36.12 36.03
CA PRO A 76 -12.76 -35.48 35.39
C PRO A 76 -12.27 -34.72 34.16
N ILE A 77 -12.82 -35.04 32.99
CA ILE A 77 -12.64 -34.26 31.77
C ILE A 77 -13.24 -32.90 32.11
N VAL A 78 -12.41 -31.95 32.52
CA VAL A 78 -12.73 -30.57 32.43
C VAL A 78 -12.71 -30.31 30.91
N GLU A 79 -13.87 -30.20 30.28
CA GLU A 79 -13.98 -29.71 28.93
C GLU A 79 -13.37 -28.30 28.99
N GLU A 80 -12.14 -28.16 28.51
CA GLU A 80 -11.46 -26.89 28.39
C GLU A 80 -12.23 -26.14 27.30
N TRP A 81 -12.90 -25.05 27.68
CA TRP A 81 -13.61 -24.23 26.72
C TRP A 81 -12.61 -23.78 25.66
N THR A 82 -12.98 -23.94 24.41
CA THR A 82 -12.19 -23.48 23.27
C THR A 82 -13.04 -22.53 22.45
N LEU A 83 -12.54 -21.32 22.24
CA LEU A 83 -13.14 -20.35 21.34
C LEU A 83 -13.28 -20.99 19.94
N THR A 84 -14.47 -20.89 19.36
CA THR A 84 -14.71 -21.26 17.95
C THR A 84 -15.06 -19.99 17.20
N PRO A 85 -14.05 -19.24 16.71
CA PRO A 85 -14.27 -17.96 16.08
C PRO A 85 -14.99 -18.11 14.73
N ALA A 86 -15.67 -17.04 14.31
CA ALA A 86 -16.17 -16.89 12.95
C ALA A 86 -14.99 -16.80 11.94
N ALA A 87 -15.31 -16.75 10.66
CA ALA A 87 -14.28 -16.60 9.62
C ALA A 87 -13.67 -15.20 9.60
N ASP A 88 -14.43 -14.21 10.12
CA ASP A 88 -14.10 -12.80 10.08
C ASP A 88 -14.83 -12.04 11.19
N VAL A 89 -14.44 -10.79 11.48
CA VAL A 89 -15.15 -9.87 12.37
C VAL A 89 -15.56 -8.64 11.55
N ALA A 90 -16.84 -8.50 11.30
CA ALA A 90 -17.38 -7.34 10.60
C ALA A 90 -18.08 -6.40 11.59
N SER A 91 -18.01 -5.09 11.32
CA SER A 91 -18.83 -4.10 12.03
C SER A 91 -20.30 -4.21 11.62
N VAL A 92 -21.21 -4.03 12.55
CA VAL A 92 -22.65 -3.98 12.30
C VAL A 92 -23.26 -2.78 13.00
N PHE A 93 -23.68 -1.77 12.25
CA PHE A 93 -24.35 -0.60 12.83
C PHE A 93 -25.84 -0.85 13.06
N VAL A 94 -26.25 -0.70 14.31
CA VAL A 94 -27.63 -0.90 14.76
C VAL A 94 -28.21 0.45 15.14
N THR A 95 -29.18 0.94 14.37
CA THR A 95 -29.85 2.21 14.64
C THR A 95 -30.52 2.17 16.01
N SER A 96 -30.21 3.13 16.85
CA SER A 96 -30.83 3.38 18.14
C SER A 96 -31.12 4.87 18.29
N ASP A 97 -32.29 5.22 18.83
CA ASP A 97 -32.50 6.60 19.27
C ASP A 97 -31.53 6.94 20.39
N TRP A 98 -31.19 8.24 20.55
CA TRP A 98 -30.20 8.71 21.53
C TRP A 98 -30.56 8.37 22.97
N ASP A 99 -31.79 8.67 23.41
CA ASP A 99 -32.21 8.47 24.82
C ASP A 99 -32.08 7.03 25.33
N PRO A 100 -32.42 5.96 24.55
CA PRO A 100 -32.27 4.57 24.96
C PRO A 100 -30.89 3.97 24.63
N ILE A 101 -29.94 4.69 24.06
CA ILE A 101 -28.71 4.08 23.49
C ILE A 101 -27.85 3.40 24.56
N ILE A 102 -27.60 4.03 25.70
CA ILE A 102 -26.89 3.43 26.85
C ILE A 102 -27.69 2.27 27.47
N PRO A 103 -29.00 2.42 27.76
CA PRO A 103 -29.83 1.28 28.17
C PRO A 103 -29.80 0.09 27.22
N ASN A 104 -29.75 0.32 25.90
CA ASN A 104 -29.67 -0.75 24.87
C ASN A 104 -28.31 -1.46 24.91
N LEU A 105 -27.21 -0.73 25.12
CA LEU A 105 -25.89 -1.31 25.32
C LEU A 105 -25.86 -2.21 26.57
N ASN A 106 -26.30 -1.68 27.71
CA ASN A 106 -26.24 -2.40 29.00
C ASN A 106 -27.18 -3.62 29.01
N ALA A 107 -28.23 -3.64 28.18
CA ALA A 107 -29.08 -4.83 28.01
C ALA A 107 -28.34 -5.96 27.22
N GLY A 108 -27.34 -5.60 26.45
CA GLY A 108 -26.47 -6.55 25.74
C GLY A 108 -27.09 -7.35 24.59
N GLU A 109 -28.39 -7.14 24.31
CA GLU A 109 -29.08 -7.88 23.27
C GLU A 109 -28.97 -7.21 21.90
N MET A 110 -28.81 -5.88 21.87
CA MET A 110 -28.86 -5.08 20.65
C MET A 110 -27.49 -4.80 20.07
N CYS A 111 -26.56 -4.37 20.88
CA CYS A 111 -25.20 -4.01 20.45
C CYS A 111 -24.16 -4.39 21.51
N ASP A 112 -22.90 -4.34 21.08
CA ASP A 112 -21.73 -4.70 21.88
C ASP A 112 -20.98 -3.45 22.37
N ALA A 113 -21.09 -2.35 21.59
CA ALA A 113 -20.52 -1.04 21.92
C ALA A 113 -21.42 0.08 21.37
N ILE A 114 -21.17 1.33 21.78
CA ILE A 114 -21.77 2.53 21.19
C ILE A 114 -20.68 3.29 20.44
N LEU A 115 -20.93 3.57 19.16
CA LEU A 115 -20.13 4.46 18.32
C LEU A 115 -21.09 5.43 17.65
N SER A 116 -21.20 6.66 18.19
CA SER A 116 -22.21 7.65 17.86
C SER A 116 -21.85 9.03 18.40
N ALA A 117 -20.69 9.54 18.05
CA ALA A 117 -20.16 10.85 18.47
C ALA A 117 -20.35 11.11 19.99
N MET A 118 -20.21 10.09 20.82
CA MET A 118 -20.56 10.16 22.22
C MET A 118 -19.46 10.82 23.05
N THR A 119 -19.75 11.99 23.63
CA THR A 119 -18.84 12.68 24.55
C THR A 119 -18.60 11.86 25.81
N LYS A 120 -17.33 11.68 26.17
CA LYS A 120 -16.90 11.11 27.46
C LYS A 120 -17.23 12.11 28.57
N THR A 121 -18.02 11.70 29.54
CA THR A 121 -18.31 12.50 30.73
C THR A 121 -18.27 11.63 31.98
N ASP A 122 -17.93 12.24 33.14
CA ASP A 122 -17.90 11.56 34.44
C ASP A 122 -19.24 10.89 34.77
N GLU A 123 -20.37 11.47 34.35
CA GLU A 123 -21.70 10.93 34.58
C GLU A 123 -21.96 9.67 33.75
N ARG A 124 -21.48 9.64 32.52
CA ARG A 124 -21.61 8.45 31.63
C ARG A 124 -20.67 7.33 32.07
N GLU A 125 -19.45 7.68 32.53
CA GLU A 125 -18.48 6.70 33.06
C GLU A 125 -18.91 5.96 34.31
N VAL A 126 -20.02 6.37 34.93
CA VAL A 126 -20.65 5.61 36.06
C VAL A 126 -21.39 4.37 35.56
N VAL A 127 -21.77 4.33 34.29
CA VAL A 127 -22.67 3.29 33.71
C VAL A 127 -22.15 2.65 32.42
N VAL A 128 -21.04 3.15 31.87
CA VAL A 128 -20.33 2.59 30.73
C VAL A 128 -18.84 2.84 30.89
N ASP A 129 -18.01 2.01 30.28
CA ASP A 129 -16.56 2.26 30.12
C ASP A 129 -16.27 2.85 28.75
N PHE A 130 -15.41 3.87 28.68
CA PHE A 130 -15.01 4.49 27.42
C PHE A 130 -13.61 4.05 26.97
N THR A 131 -13.45 3.94 25.64
CA THR A 131 -12.13 3.84 25.01
C THR A 131 -11.36 5.15 25.14
N ARG A 132 -10.11 5.16 24.65
CA ARG A 132 -9.42 6.42 24.33
C ARG A 132 -10.28 7.28 23.42
N GLY A 133 -10.06 8.59 23.45
CA GLY A 133 -10.74 9.50 22.54
C GLY A 133 -10.35 9.23 21.08
N TYR A 134 -11.36 9.22 20.21
CA TYR A 134 -11.14 9.09 18.77
C TYR A 134 -11.47 10.36 17.99
N TYR A 135 -12.13 11.36 18.61
CA TYR A 135 -12.41 12.63 17.99
C TYR A 135 -12.43 13.74 19.05
N THR A 136 -11.94 14.93 18.70
CA THR A 136 -12.05 16.13 19.54
C THR A 136 -13.01 17.11 18.89
N SER A 137 -14.11 17.39 19.56
CA SER A 137 -15.17 18.31 19.16
C SER A 137 -15.20 19.55 20.05
N SER A 138 -16.11 20.45 19.77
CA SER A 138 -16.54 21.53 20.65
C SER A 138 -18.04 21.73 20.49
N GLN A 139 -18.69 22.24 21.52
CA GLN A 139 -20.07 22.69 21.38
C GLN A 139 -20.14 23.96 20.53
N GLY A 140 -21.19 24.11 19.76
CA GLY A 140 -21.43 25.25 18.88
C GLY A 140 -22.84 25.84 19.03
N VAL A 141 -23.03 27.01 18.47
CA VAL A 141 -24.34 27.68 18.38
C VAL A 141 -24.54 28.19 16.96
N ILE A 142 -25.71 27.88 16.38
CA ILE A 142 -26.23 28.54 15.18
C ILE A 142 -27.49 29.32 15.50
N GLY A 143 -27.81 30.36 14.72
CA GLY A 143 -28.99 31.18 14.94
C GLY A 143 -29.99 31.16 13.79
N ALA A 144 -31.26 31.35 14.08
CA ALA A 144 -32.29 31.57 13.09
C ALA A 144 -31.98 32.79 12.21
N THR A 145 -32.52 32.83 11.00
CA THR A 145 -32.34 34.00 10.12
C THR A 145 -32.81 35.29 10.80
N GLY A 146 -31.89 36.20 11.05
CA GLY A 146 -32.16 37.50 11.70
C GLY A 146 -31.99 37.46 13.22
N SER A 147 -31.58 36.37 13.85
CA SER A 147 -31.18 36.32 15.26
C SER A 147 -29.99 37.24 15.50
N ALA A 148 -29.92 37.77 16.74
CA ALA A 148 -28.79 38.59 17.12
C ALA A 148 -27.48 37.79 17.12
N MET A 149 -26.39 38.38 16.61
CA MET A 149 -25.07 37.77 16.73
C MET A 149 -24.67 37.71 18.22
N ILE A 150 -24.14 36.59 18.64
CA ILE A 150 -23.59 36.37 19.96
C ILE A 150 -22.07 36.21 19.88
N SER A 151 -21.39 36.49 20.96
CA SER A 151 -19.93 36.35 21.10
C SER A 151 -19.52 35.34 22.18
N ASP A 152 -20.48 34.91 22.97
CA ASP A 152 -20.34 33.90 24.02
C ASP A 152 -21.66 33.13 24.10
N ALA A 153 -21.61 31.82 24.38
CA ALA A 153 -22.80 31.00 24.55
C ALA A 153 -23.68 31.49 25.73
N LEU A 154 -23.08 32.10 26.75
CA LEU A 154 -23.79 32.72 27.86
C LEU A 154 -24.62 33.97 27.48
N ASP A 155 -24.37 34.58 26.32
CA ASP A 155 -25.20 35.66 25.76
C ASP A 155 -26.65 35.19 25.51
N LEU A 156 -26.87 33.88 25.40
CA LEU A 156 -28.21 33.29 25.25
C LEU A 156 -29.02 33.29 26.52
N ASN A 157 -28.41 33.55 27.68
CA ASN A 157 -29.11 33.54 28.98
C ASN A 157 -30.00 34.78 29.19
N MET A 158 -31.00 34.93 28.34
CA MET A 158 -31.94 36.06 28.34
C MET A 158 -33.38 35.58 28.34
N ALA A 159 -34.24 36.27 29.09
CA ALA A 159 -35.65 35.95 29.10
C ALA A 159 -36.29 36.16 27.73
N GLY A 160 -36.93 35.11 27.23
CA GLY A 160 -37.61 35.10 25.94
C GLY A 160 -36.75 34.52 24.81
N THR A 161 -35.46 34.23 25.01
CA THR A 161 -34.62 33.47 24.10
C THR A 161 -35.01 32.00 24.14
N ARG A 162 -35.21 31.39 22.97
CA ARG A 162 -35.49 29.95 22.81
C ARG A 162 -34.27 29.27 22.21
N VAL A 163 -33.75 28.28 22.91
CA VAL A 163 -32.58 27.50 22.50
C VAL A 163 -32.98 26.05 22.31
N ALA A 164 -32.82 25.55 21.09
CA ALA A 164 -33.08 24.15 20.73
C ALA A 164 -31.85 23.29 21.07
N VAL A 165 -32.06 22.13 21.65
CA VAL A 165 -31.05 21.12 21.98
C VAL A 165 -31.61 19.71 21.73
N GLN A 166 -30.77 18.71 21.55
CA GLN A 166 -31.22 17.32 21.61
C GLN A 166 -31.23 16.85 23.07
N SER A 167 -32.31 16.19 23.47
CA SER A 167 -32.51 15.68 24.82
C SER A 167 -31.38 14.75 25.27
N GLY A 168 -30.88 14.90 26.50
CA GLY A 168 -29.87 14.03 27.09
C GLY A 168 -28.45 14.17 26.55
N THR A 169 -28.20 15.17 25.69
CA THR A 169 -26.86 15.50 25.21
C THR A 169 -26.12 16.43 26.16
N THR A 170 -24.81 16.58 25.96
CA THR A 170 -23.98 17.55 26.69
C THR A 170 -24.48 18.99 26.49
N SER A 171 -25.01 19.30 25.29
CA SER A 171 -25.66 20.60 24.99
C SER A 171 -26.89 20.86 25.88
N ASP A 172 -27.76 19.84 26.04
CA ASP A 172 -28.97 19.96 26.87
C ASP A 172 -28.59 20.19 28.34
N LEU A 173 -27.67 19.40 28.86
CA LEU A 173 -27.19 19.52 30.24
C LEU A 173 -26.53 20.89 30.49
N TRP A 174 -25.63 21.30 29.56
CA TRP A 174 -24.95 22.58 29.66
C TRP A 174 -25.94 23.75 29.60
N ALA A 175 -26.93 23.70 28.71
CA ALA A 175 -27.94 24.74 28.58
C ALA A 175 -28.84 24.81 29.80
N ALA A 176 -29.23 23.68 30.40
CA ALA A 176 -30.00 23.63 31.61
C ALA A 176 -29.29 24.29 32.80
N ASP A 177 -27.98 24.07 32.93
CA ASP A 177 -27.17 24.59 34.02
C ASP A 177 -26.80 26.08 33.84
N ASN A 178 -26.52 26.51 32.58
CA ASN A 178 -25.93 27.81 32.34
C ASN A 178 -26.91 28.86 31.78
N LEU A 179 -28.09 28.44 31.29
CA LEU A 179 -29.05 29.34 30.65
C LEU A 179 -30.41 29.38 31.39
N PRO A 180 -30.46 29.64 32.74
CA PRO A 180 -31.69 29.57 33.54
C PRO A 180 -32.74 30.63 33.16
N LEU A 181 -32.42 31.64 32.36
CA LEU A 181 -33.37 32.64 31.90
C LEU A 181 -33.93 32.35 30.50
N ALA A 182 -33.23 31.55 29.71
CA ALA A 182 -33.69 31.13 28.40
C ALA A 182 -34.77 30.05 28.51
N THR A 183 -35.46 29.80 27.44
CA THR A 183 -36.34 28.65 27.27
C THR A 183 -35.63 27.57 26.49
N ILE A 184 -35.25 26.48 27.15
CA ILE A 184 -34.64 25.34 26.47
C ILE A 184 -35.75 24.49 25.86
N VAL A 185 -35.59 24.19 24.57
CA VAL A 185 -36.54 23.38 23.77
C VAL A 185 -35.81 22.11 23.39
N ALA A 186 -36.01 21.03 24.14
CA ALA A 186 -35.38 19.74 23.88
C ALA A 186 -36.17 18.93 22.83
N TYR A 187 -35.44 18.38 21.88
CA TYR A 187 -35.97 17.49 20.85
C TYR A 187 -35.37 16.08 20.98
N ALA A 188 -36.07 15.08 20.50
CA ALA A 188 -35.64 13.70 20.62
C ALA A 188 -34.50 13.36 19.63
N ASP A 189 -34.41 14.08 18.49
CA ASP A 189 -33.45 13.87 17.41
C ASP A 189 -32.81 15.19 16.96
N PHE A 190 -31.59 15.11 16.45
CA PHE A 190 -30.84 16.30 16.05
C PHE A 190 -31.37 17.00 14.79
N PRO A 191 -31.91 16.30 13.76
CA PRO A 191 -32.60 16.94 12.64
C PRO A 191 -33.71 17.88 13.08
N SER A 192 -34.46 17.51 14.13
CA SER A 192 -35.52 18.37 14.68
C SER A 192 -34.93 19.62 15.37
N VAL A 193 -33.76 19.52 16.00
CA VAL A 193 -33.05 20.69 16.58
C VAL A 193 -32.72 21.70 15.49
N THR A 194 -32.08 21.28 14.40
CA THR A 194 -31.67 22.18 13.29
C THR A 194 -32.88 22.71 12.51
N ALA A 195 -33.90 21.85 12.31
CA ALA A 195 -35.16 22.28 11.66
C ALA A 195 -35.90 23.35 12.46
N SER A 196 -35.84 23.33 13.81
CA SER A 196 -36.53 24.28 14.67
C SER A 196 -36.04 25.73 14.48
N VAL A 197 -34.74 25.91 14.22
CA VAL A 197 -34.14 27.20 13.87
C VAL A 197 -34.57 27.67 12.49
N SER A 198 -34.57 26.76 11.52
CA SER A 198 -34.98 27.07 10.15
C SER A 198 -36.47 27.44 10.06
N ASN A 199 -37.30 26.81 10.90
CA ASN A 199 -38.75 27.03 10.96
C ASN A 199 -39.14 28.23 11.84
N GLY A 200 -38.22 28.75 12.67
CA GLY A 200 -38.46 29.81 13.61
C GLY A 200 -39.15 29.35 14.92
N ASP A 201 -39.11 28.05 15.23
CA ASP A 201 -39.62 27.48 16.48
C ASP A 201 -38.62 27.71 17.62
N ALA A 202 -37.33 27.86 17.33
CA ALA A 202 -36.28 28.30 18.22
C ALA A 202 -35.51 29.49 17.63
N ASP A 203 -34.86 30.28 18.46
CA ASP A 203 -34.06 31.42 18.04
C ASP A 203 -32.62 31.01 17.77
N TYR A 204 -32.15 29.97 18.50
CA TYR A 204 -30.82 29.38 18.37
C TYR A 204 -30.89 27.85 18.52
N ALA A 205 -29.92 27.16 17.94
CA ALA A 205 -29.70 25.75 18.21
C ALA A 205 -28.27 25.55 18.75
N MET A 206 -28.12 24.62 19.67
CA MET A 206 -26.87 24.24 20.31
C MET A 206 -26.63 22.75 20.14
N GLY A 207 -25.38 22.37 19.84
CA GLY A 207 -24.94 21.01 19.61
C GLY A 207 -23.48 20.97 19.21
N ASP A 208 -22.98 19.83 18.80
CA ASP A 208 -21.61 19.68 18.33
C ASP A 208 -21.33 20.53 17.09
N SER A 209 -20.23 21.28 17.15
CA SER A 209 -19.91 22.28 16.13
C SER A 209 -19.77 21.69 14.71
N PRO A 210 -19.20 20.49 14.48
CA PRO A 210 -19.12 19.91 13.13
C PRO A 210 -20.49 19.60 12.54
N VAL A 211 -21.43 19.16 13.37
CA VAL A 211 -22.80 18.82 12.93
C VAL A 211 -23.61 20.08 12.66
N LEU A 212 -23.52 21.06 13.56
CA LEU A 212 -24.19 22.36 13.36
C LEU A 212 -23.70 23.12 12.15
N ALA A 213 -22.41 23.02 11.83
CA ALA A 213 -21.80 23.67 10.66
C ALA A 213 -22.43 23.22 9.33
N LEU A 214 -23.01 22.02 9.27
CA LEU A 214 -23.76 21.54 8.09
C LEU A 214 -25.14 22.20 7.97
N ALA A 215 -25.69 22.70 9.09
CA ALA A 215 -27.02 23.29 9.14
C ALA A 215 -27.03 24.82 9.06
N GLY A 216 -25.91 25.48 9.39
CA GLY A 216 -25.81 26.94 9.34
C GLY A 216 -24.44 27.48 9.77
N ASP A 217 -24.28 28.79 9.67
CA ASP A 217 -23.05 29.47 10.10
C ASP A 217 -22.93 29.44 11.64
N LEU A 218 -21.83 28.87 12.13
CA LEU A 218 -21.51 28.90 13.54
C LEU A 218 -21.29 30.34 14.03
N MET A 219 -21.97 30.73 15.08
CA MET A 219 -21.82 32.04 15.71
C MET A 219 -20.72 32.03 16.77
N VAL A 220 -20.62 30.96 17.52
CA VAL A 220 -19.65 30.74 18.60
C VAL A 220 -19.43 29.24 18.79
N THR A 221 -18.23 28.88 19.21
CA THR A 221 -17.89 27.53 19.71
C THR A 221 -17.38 27.66 21.16
N PHE A 222 -17.63 26.66 21.97
CA PHE A 222 -17.26 26.61 23.37
C PHE A 222 -17.21 25.16 23.87
N SER A 223 -16.66 24.89 25.04
CA SER A 223 -16.61 23.56 25.66
C SER A 223 -16.00 22.50 24.71
N ASP A 224 -14.68 22.34 24.77
CA ASP A 224 -14.03 21.27 24.06
C ASP A 224 -14.48 19.92 24.61
N GLU A 225 -14.78 18.98 23.74
CA GLU A 225 -15.31 17.65 24.06
C GLU A 225 -14.51 16.57 23.36
N THR A 226 -14.38 15.41 24.04
CA THR A 226 -13.72 14.24 23.46
C THR A 226 -14.74 13.13 23.28
N PHE A 227 -14.86 12.61 22.07
CA PHE A 227 -15.71 11.44 21.80
C PHE A 227 -14.93 10.16 22.04
N GLY A 228 -15.60 9.19 22.66
CA GLY A 228 -15.09 7.84 22.90
C GLY A 228 -16.11 6.79 22.52
N ILE A 229 -15.63 5.58 22.24
CA ILE A 229 -16.49 4.41 22.03
C ILE A 229 -16.85 3.88 23.42
N ALA A 230 -18.14 3.67 23.68
CA ALA A 230 -18.59 3.16 24.98
C ALA A 230 -18.86 1.64 24.91
N VAL A 231 -18.42 0.90 25.93
CA VAL A 231 -18.77 -0.50 26.18
C VAL A 231 -19.52 -0.61 27.51
N ASP A 232 -20.17 -1.74 27.77
CA ASP A 232 -20.87 -2.00 29.04
C ASP A 232 -19.89 -1.93 30.22
N ASP A 233 -20.34 -1.35 31.35
CA ASP A 233 -19.51 -1.18 32.55
C ASP A 233 -18.91 -2.50 33.03
N GLY A 234 -17.58 -2.53 33.15
CA GLY A 234 -16.78 -3.71 33.52
C GLY A 234 -16.47 -4.69 32.41
N ASP A 235 -16.83 -4.44 31.15
CA ASP A 235 -16.45 -5.26 29.99
C ASP A 235 -15.02 -4.96 29.53
N SER A 236 -14.06 -5.26 30.40
CA SER A 236 -12.66 -4.89 30.23
C SER A 236 -11.97 -5.59 29.04
N GLU A 237 -12.46 -6.76 28.61
CA GLU A 237 -11.86 -7.48 27.48
C GLU A 237 -12.22 -6.79 26.15
N LEU A 238 -13.50 -6.51 25.91
CA LEU A 238 -13.92 -5.82 24.69
C LEU A 238 -13.37 -4.39 24.67
N LEU A 239 -13.40 -3.68 25.81
CA LEU A 239 -12.79 -2.35 25.93
C LEU A 239 -11.31 -2.37 25.51
N ALA A 240 -10.54 -3.33 26.05
CA ALA A 240 -9.12 -3.45 25.72
C ALA A 240 -8.90 -3.79 24.25
N ALA A 241 -9.72 -4.68 23.67
CA ALA A 241 -9.62 -5.04 22.26
C ALA A 241 -9.88 -3.84 21.34
N ILE A 242 -10.97 -3.09 21.59
CA ILE A 242 -11.30 -1.88 20.82
C ILE A 242 -10.22 -0.79 21.01
N ASN A 243 -9.68 -0.61 22.23
CA ASN A 243 -8.60 0.36 22.46
C ASN A 243 -7.32 0.06 21.70
N VAL A 244 -6.95 -1.23 21.60
CA VAL A 244 -5.78 -1.64 20.82
C VAL A 244 -6.04 -1.45 19.33
N ALA A 245 -7.23 -1.84 18.86
CA ALA A 245 -7.61 -1.69 17.46
C ALA A 245 -7.60 -0.23 17.01
N ILE A 246 -8.29 0.67 17.72
CA ILE A 246 -8.29 2.09 17.34
C ILE A 246 -6.92 2.74 17.46
N THR A 247 -6.06 2.25 18.35
CA THR A 247 -4.67 2.73 18.42
C THR A 247 -3.89 2.28 17.18
N ALA A 248 -4.10 1.05 16.71
CA ALA A 248 -3.49 0.57 15.48
C ALA A 248 -3.97 1.36 14.25
N VAL A 249 -5.27 1.63 14.14
CA VAL A 249 -5.86 2.49 13.09
C VAL A 249 -5.22 3.88 13.08
N ILE A 250 -4.97 4.48 14.26
CA ILE A 250 -4.30 5.79 14.36
C ILE A 250 -2.82 5.67 13.99
N ASP A 251 -2.12 4.66 14.50
CA ASP A 251 -0.67 4.49 14.32
C ASP A 251 -0.31 4.07 12.88
N SER A 252 -1.22 3.41 12.16
CA SER A 252 -1.05 3.06 10.73
C SER A 252 -1.22 4.25 9.79
N GLY A 253 -1.86 5.33 10.25
CA GLY A 253 -2.25 6.47 9.41
C GLY A 253 -3.62 6.32 8.73
N GLU A 254 -4.30 5.20 8.89
CA GLU A 254 -5.65 4.97 8.38
C GLU A 254 -6.65 5.98 8.95
N TYR A 255 -6.51 6.29 10.23
CA TYR A 255 -7.33 7.32 10.88
C TYR A 255 -7.27 8.66 10.12
N ASP A 256 -6.09 9.09 9.68
CA ASP A 256 -5.90 10.36 8.97
C ASP A 256 -6.61 10.36 7.61
N LEU A 257 -6.64 9.21 6.93
CA LEU A 257 -7.36 9.04 5.67
C LEU A 257 -8.88 9.09 5.88
N ILE A 258 -9.39 8.37 6.89
CA ILE A 258 -10.81 8.41 7.24
C ILE A 258 -11.22 9.83 7.65
N PHE A 259 -10.42 10.50 8.50
CA PHE A 259 -10.68 11.86 8.92
C PHE A 259 -10.74 12.82 7.72
N GLY A 260 -9.77 12.74 6.81
CA GLY A 260 -9.70 13.58 5.61
C GLY A 260 -10.83 13.36 4.60
N ALA A 261 -11.53 12.22 4.67
CA ALA A 261 -12.70 11.95 3.83
C ALA A 261 -13.96 12.70 4.32
N TRP A 262 -14.03 13.02 5.62
CA TRP A 262 -15.21 13.62 6.24
C TRP A 262 -15.02 15.06 6.72
N PHE A 263 -13.79 15.45 7.02
CA PHE A 263 -13.49 16.74 7.64
C PHE A 263 -12.34 17.47 6.94
N ASP A 264 -12.47 18.77 6.83
CA ASP A 264 -11.39 19.64 6.38
C ASP A 264 -10.45 19.99 7.55
N GLY A 265 -9.14 19.97 7.32
CA GLY A 265 -8.13 20.43 8.29
C GLY A 265 -7.25 19.31 8.83
N ALA A 266 -6.41 19.64 9.80
CA ALA A 266 -5.50 18.70 10.43
C ALA A 266 -6.19 17.96 11.58
N VAL A 267 -5.89 16.68 11.70
CA VAL A 267 -6.29 15.85 12.85
C VAL A 267 -5.76 16.48 14.16
N VAL A 268 -6.64 16.64 15.13
CA VAL A 268 -6.29 17.03 16.50
C VAL A 268 -6.94 16.02 17.43
N LEU A 269 -6.16 15.05 17.88
CA LEU A 269 -6.56 14.17 18.98
C LEU A 269 -5.95 14.70 20.27
N THR A 270 -6.76 14.85 21.30
CA THR A 270 -6.26 15.12 22.65
C THR A 270 -5.67 13.85 23.24
N ASP A 271 -4.44 13.94 23.78
CA ASP A 271 -3.85 12.84 24.56
C ASP A 271 -4.78 12.54 25.75
N ASP A 272 -5.48 11.43 25.68
CA ASP A 272 -6.34 10.93 26.76
C ASP A 272 -5.48 10.08 27.70
N THR A 273 -4.93 10.73 28.73
CA THR A 273 -4.03 10.09 29.70
C THR A 273 -4.74 9.13 30.65
N ASP A 274 -6.07 9.19 30.71
CA ASP A 274 -6.90 8.35 31.58
C ASP A 274 -7.46 7.13 30.84
N ALA A 275 -7.24 7.04 29.53
CA ALA A 275 -7.69 5.92 28.72
C ALA A 275 -7.03 4.60 29.14
N ASN A 276 -7.77 3.52 28.98
CA ASN A 276 -7.26 2.17 29.14
C ASN A 276 -5.99 1.97 28.31
N THR A 277 -4.87 1.76 28.97
CA THR A 277 -3.53 1.66 28.38
C THR A 277 -3.20 0.24 27.89
N ALA A 278 -4.21 -0.56 27.47
CA ALA A 278 -3.97 -1.85 26.88
C ALA A 278 -3.05 -1.71 25.64
N THR A 279 -1.90 -2.37 25.69
CA THR A 279 -0.87 -2.35 24.63
C THR A 279 -0.84 -3.65 23.83
N SER A 280 -1.75 -4.57 24.11
CA SER A 280 -1.88 -5.85 23.46
C SER A 280 -3.32 -6.35 23.54
N TYR A 281 -3.77 -7.00 22.49
CA TYR A 281 -5.09 -7.62 22.48
C TYR A 281 -5.24 -8.63 23.62
N PRO A 282 -6.37 -8.59 24.35
CA PRO A 282 -6.64 -9.56 25.41
C PRO A 282 -7.01 -10.93 24.84
N MET A 283 -6.85 -11.97 25.63
CA MET A 283 -7.46 -13.27 25.34
C MET A 283 -8.94 -13.22 25.72
N ALA A 284 -9.81 -13.65 24.81
CA ALA A 284 -11.22 -13.81 25.13
C ALA A 284 -11.44 -14.94 26.13
N THR A 285 -12.29 -14.73 27.13
CA THR A 285 -12.68 -15.75 28.10
C THR A 285 -14.09 -16.27 27.84
N GLU A 286 -14.39 -17.48 28.33
CA GLU A 286 -15.69 -18.11 28.15
C GLU A 286 -16.83 -17.21 28.64
N GLY A 287 -17.78 -16.91 27.73
CA GLY A 287 -18.96 -16.09 28.01
C GLY A 287 -18.69 -14.59 28.06
N SER A 288 -17.49 -14.12 27.77
CA SER A 288 -17.21 -12.68 27.63
C SER A 288 -17.87 -12.11 26.37
N ARG A 289 -18.08 -10.79 26.35
CA ARG A 289 -18.59 -10.09 25.18
C ARG A 289 -17.62 -10.21 24.01
N LEU A 290 -16.32 -10.11 24.28
CA LEU A 290 -15.29 -10.32 23.27
C LEU A 290 -15.40 -11.72 22.65
N ALA A 291 -15.57 -12.80 23.48
CA ALA A 291 -15.80 -14.14 22.96
C ALA A 291 -17.03 -14.20 22.05
N HIS A 292 -18.13 -13.54 22.45
CA HIS A 292 -19.35 -13.49 21.64
C HIS A 292 -19.14 -12.78 20.30
N VAL A 293 -18.42 -11.66 20.26
CA VAL A 293 -18.06 -10.95 19.03
C VAL A 293 -17.23 -11.86 18.12
N LEU A 294 -16.19 -12.49 18.65
CA LEU A 294 -15.32 -13.39 17.87
C LEU A 294 -16.03 -14.66 17.38
N GLU A 295 -16.97 -15.22 18.16
CA GLU A 295 -17.73 -16.41 17.78
C GLU A 295 -18.82 -16.12 16.74
N THR A 296 -19.40 -14.90 16.78
CA THR A 296 -20.45 -14.50 15.83
C THR A 296 -19.90 -13.82 14.57
N GLY A 297 -18.67 -13.31 14.65
CA GLY A 297 -18.07 -12.52 13.59
C GLY A 297 -18.72 -11.14 13.42
N ASN A 298 -19.41 -10.63 14.45
CA ASN A 298 -20.11 -9.35 14.37
C ASN A 298 -19.78 -8.48 15.59
N LEU A 299 -19.15 -7.34 15.34
CA LEU A 299 -18.99 -6.26 16.30
C LEU A 299 -20.13 -5.26 16.08
N ARG A 300 -21.15 -5.30 16.97
CA ARG A 300 -22.37 -4.51 16.78
C ARG A 300 -22.23 -3.18 17.51
N PHE A 301 -22.35 -2.08 16.75
CA PHE A 301 -22.37 -0.72 17.30
C PHE A 301 -23.79 -0.16 17.33
N CYS A 302 -24.28 0.26 18.49
CA CYS A 302 -25.43 1.14 18.58
C CYS A 302 -25.02 2.54 18.13
N SER A 303 -25.85 3.17 17.27
CA SER A 303 -25.58 4.48 16.67
C SER A 303 -26.90 5.23 16.42
N ASP A 304 -26.94 6.53 16.75
CA ASP A 304 -28.04 7.45 16.36
C ASP A 304 -27.81 7.90 14.91
N THR A 305 -28.22 7.07 13.96
CA THR A 305 -27.98 7.24 12.52
C THR A 305 -28.70 8.44 11.89
N SER A 306 -28.75 9.56 12.62
CA SER A 306 -29.28 10.85 12.17
C SER A 306 -28.36 12.03 12.53
N TYR A 307 -27.04 11.78 12.67
CA TYR A 307 -26.05 12.75 13.17
C TYR A 307 -24.86 12.96 12.21
N PRO A 308 -25.10 13.38 10.94
CA PRO A 308 -24.02 13.61 9.98
C PRO A 308 -23.09 14.76 10.45
N PRO A 309 -21.76 14.69 10.16
CA PRO A 309 -21.06 13.75 9.29
C PRO A 309 -20.60 12.47 9.99
N PHE A 310 -20.90 12.28 11.28
CA PHE A 310 -20.45 11.13 12.07
C PHE A 310 -21.18 9.85 11.67
N GLU A 311 -22.52 9.88 11.68
CA GLU A 311 -23.34 8.75 11.25
C GLU A 311 -24.67 9.21 10.61
N ASN A 312 -25.04 8.54 9.54
CA ASN A 312 -26.31 8.78 8.84
C ASN A 312 -26.76 7.51 8.10
N LEU A 313 -27.98 7.50 7.61
CA LEU A 313 -28.42 6.46 6.67
C LEU A 313 -28.36 7.01 5.24
N ASP A 314 -27.78 6.22 4.33
CA ASP A 314 -27.82 6.51 2.91
C ASP A 314 -29.24 6.30 2.31
N ALA A 315 -29.41 6.56 1.03
CA ALA A 315 -30.68 6.38 0.34
C ALA A 315 -31.15 4.91 0.28
N SER A 316 -30.28 3.96 0.53
CA SER A 316 -30.54 2.51 0.57
C SER A 316 -30.85 2.03 1.99
N GLY A 317 -30.60 2.86 3.01
CA GLY A 317 -30.80 2.55 4.41
C GLY A 317 -29.54 1.96 5.09
N ASN A 318 -28.37 2.02 4.43
CA ASN A 318 -27.10 1.62 5.04
C ASN A 318 -26.56 2.75 5.91
N ALA A 319 -25.88 2.41 7.01
CA ALA A 319 -25.15 3.37 7.80
C ALA A 319 -23.90 3.87 7.05
N VAL A 320 -23.67 5.19 7.07
CA VAL A 320 -22.53 5.85 6.45
C VAL A 320 -22.10 7.02 7.34
N GLY A 321 -20.82 7.33 7.40
CA GLY A 321 -20.32 8.44 8.20
C GLY A 321 -18.93 8.14 8.77
N PHE A 322 -18.33 9.17 9.38
CA PHE A 322 -17.02 9.05 9.99
C PHE A 322 -16.96 7.92 11.04
N ASP A 323 -17.96 7.85 11.94
CA ASP A 323 -18.03 6.81 12.94
C ASP A 323 -18.22 5.41 12.34
N VAL A 324 -18.90 5.35 11.20
CA VAL A 324 -19.08 4.07 10.48
C VAL A 324 -17.75 3.58 9.93
N ASP A 325 -16.98 4.46 9.32
CA ASP A 325 -15.66 4.12 8.75
C ASP A 325 -14.66 3.77 9.87
N ILE A 326 -14.68 4.47 11.01
CA ILE A 326 -13.88 4.12 12.22
C ILE A 326 -14.30 2.75 12.77
N GLY A 327 -15.60 2.46 12.82
CA GLY A 327 -16.09 1.16 13.29
C GLY A 327 -15.69 0.00 12.38
N ASN A 328 -15.66 0.22 11.06
CA ASN A 328 -15.17 -0.74 10.08
C ASN A 328 -13.67 -1.00 10.31
N ALA A 329 -12.85 0.03 10.35
CA ALA A 329 -11.42 -0.09 10.57
C ALA A 329 -11.07 -0.81 11.89
N ILE A 330 -11.83 -0.56 12.97
CA ILE A 330 -11.67 -1.28 14.24
C ILE A 330 -12.01 -2.77 14.09
N ALA A 331 -13.09 -3.11 13.39
CA ALA A 331 -13.47 -4.50 13.17
C ALA A 331 -12.39 -5.24 12.35
N ASP A 332 -11.84 -4.58 11.33
CA ASP A 332 -10.77 -5.11 10.47
C ASP A 332 -9.49 -5.35 11.26
N GLU A 333 -9.07 -4.42 12.11
CA GLU A 333 -7.91 -4.60 13.00
C GLU A 333 -8.13 -5.75 14.01
N MET A 334 -9.33 -5.90 14.53
CA MET A 334 -9.67 -7.02 15.41
C MET A 334 -9.66 -8.34 14.63
N ALA A 335 -10.20 -8.36 13.41
CA ALA A 335 -10.15 -9.53 12.53
C ALA A 335 -8.70 -9.91 12.19
N ALA A 336 -7.89 -8.96 11.77
CA ALA A 336 -6.48 -9.17 11.46
C ALA A 336 -5.70 -9.77 12.63
N HIS A 337 -6.03 -9.37 13.87
CA HIS A 337 -5.38 -9.92 15.06
C HIS A 337 -5.92 -11.29 15.47
N TYR A 338 -7.23 -11.39 15.66
CA TYR A 338 -7.85 -12.59 16.25
C TYR A 338 -8.05 -13.70 15.25
N MET A 339 -8.23 -13.40 13.96
CA MET A 339 -8.44 -14.37 12.89
C MET A 339 -7.13 -14.79 12.19
N ASN A 340 -5.99 -14.25 12.61
CA ASN A 340 -4.69 -14.62 12.05
C ASN A 340 -4.29 -16.04 12.47
N ALA A 341 -3.98 -16.90 11.49
CA ALA A 341 -3.57 -18.29 11.68
C ALA A 341 -2.35 -18.49 12.61
N ALA A 342 -1.52 -17.45 12.80
CA ALA A 342 -0.40 -17.46 13.75
C ALA A 342 -0.85 -17.26 15.21
N ASN A 343 -2.09 -16.88 15.47
CA ASN A 343 -2.62 -16.75 16.82
C ASN A 343 -2.95 -18.13 17.41
N PRO A 344 -2.39 -18.55 18.57
CA PRO A 344 -2.63 -19.88 19.15
C PRO A 344 -4.10 -20.13 19.58
N MET A 345 -4.95 -19.11 19.58
CA MET A 345 -6.39 -19.23 19.85
C MET A 345 -7.20 -19.54 18.58
N PHE A 346 -6.57 -19.55 17.41
CA PHE A 346 -7.27 -19.67 16.14
C PHE A 346 -7.09 -21.06 15.51
N VAL A 347 -8.20 -21.74 15.23
CA VAL A 347 -8.29 -22.83 14.24
C VAL A 347 -9.21 -22.32 13.15
N PRO A 348 -8.68 -21.85 12.01
CA PRO A 348 -9.51 -21.23 11.00
C PRO A 348 -10.58 -22.20 10.50
N PRO A 349 -11.85 -21.77 10.39
CA PRO A 349 -12.77 -22.45 9.51
C PRO A 349 -12.22 -22.33 8.09
N VAL A 350 -11.98 -23.44 7.43
CA VAL A 350 -11.52 -23.47 6.04
C VAL A 350 -12.70 -22.99 5.17
N SER A 351 -12.83 -21.70 4.99
CA SER A 351 -13.62 -21.14 3.89
C SER A 351 -12.62 -20.65 2.84
N ASP A 352 -12.51 -21.38 1.74
CA ASP A 352 -11.73 -20.95 0.58
C ASP A 352 -12.43 -19.73 -0.05
N VAL A 353 -12.08 -18.52 0.38
CA VAL A 353 -12.52 -17.29 -0.28
C VAL A 353 -11.66 -17.10 -1.53
N THR A 354 -12.26 -17.12 -2.69
CA THR A 354 -11.56 -16.82 -3.93
C THR A 354 -11.71 -15.35 -4.27
N ILE A 355 -10.62 -14.60 -4.21
CA ILE A 355 -10.51 -13.21 -4.64
C ILE A 355 -10.04 -13.20 -6.09
N LYS A 356 -10.81 -12.59 -6.97
CA LYS A 356 -10.46 -12.44 -8.38
C LYS A 356 -9.87 -11.07 -8.64
N ILE A 357 -8.63 -11.04 -9.09
CA ILE A 357 -7.92 -9.82 -9.49
C ILE A 357 -7.91 -9.76 -11.01
N GLY A 358 -8.44 -8.69 -11.59
CA GLY A 358 -8.32 -8.45 -13.02
C GLY A 358 -6.90 -8.08 -13.40
N PHE A 359 -6.42 -8.57 -14.54
CA PHE A 359 -5.12 -8.20 -15.07
C PHE A 359 -5.25 -7.80 -16.54
N LEU A 360 -5.09 -6.50 -16.82
CA LEU A 360 -5.07 -5.97 -18.19
C LEU A 360 -3.65 -6.05 -18.73
N ASN A 361 -3.40 -7.11 -19.47
CA ASN A 361 -2.14 -7.32 -20.17
C ASN A 361 -2.22 -6.74 -21.60
N ASP A 362 -1.08 -6.49 -22.18
CA ASP A 362 -0.91 -6.07 -23.57
C ASP A 362 -0.37 -7.28 -24.40
N ALA A 363 -1.14 -8.39 -24.40
CA ALA A 363 -0.76 -9.64 -25.02
C ALA A 363 -0.63 -9.53 -26.54
N THR A 364 -1.31 -8.56 -27.12
CA THR A 364 -1.17 -8.13 -28.53
C THR A 364 -0.87 -6.63 -28.60
N GLY A 365 -0.41 -6.14 -29.76
CA GLY A 365 -0.12 -4.72 -29.94
C GLY A 365 1.38 -4.38 -29.84
N PRO A 366 1.71 -3.07 -29.79
CA PRO A 366 3.09 -2.58 -30.01
C PRO A 366 4.09 -2.88 -28.89
N ILE A 367 3.63 -3.36 -27.72
CA ILE A 367 4.49 -3.71 -26.58
C ILE A 367 4.35 -5.19 -26.17
N SER A 368 3.77 -6.02 -27.04
CA SER A 368 3.51 -7.44 -26.73
C SER A 368 4.76 -8.27 -26.37
N VAL A 369 5.95 -7.78 -26.70
CA VAL A 369 7.24 -8.39 -26.31
C VAL A 369 7.43 -8.46 -24.80
N TYR A 370 6.76 -7.60 -24.03
CA TYR A 370 6.82 -7.58 -22.54
C TYR A 370 5.74 -8.43 -21.87
N ALA A 371 4.68 -8.79 -22.61
CA ALA A 371 3.47 -9.43 -22.05
C ALA A 371 3.75 -10.70 -21.25
N GLY A 372 4.70 -11.51 -21.69
CA GLY A 372 5.09 -12.73 -20.99
C GLY A 372 5.68 -12.47 -19.59
N GLY A 373 6.46 -11.40 -19.45
CA GLY A 373 7.00 -10.95 -18.16
C GLY A 373 5.89 -10.46 -17.22
N PHE A 374 4.91 -9.74 -17.74
CA PHE A 374 3.76 -9.27 -16.98
C PHE A 374 2.86 -10.42 -16.49
N THR A 375 2.58 -11.41 -17.35
CA THR A 375 1.86 -12.63 -16.94
C THR A 375 2.63 -13.40 -15.85
N PHE A 376 3.94 -13.54 -15.97
CA PHE A 376 4.76 -14.17 -14.95
C PHE A 376 4.67 -13.43 -13.62
N ALA A 377 4.80 -12.12 -13.63
CA ALA A 377 4.75 -11.28 -12.45
C ALA A 377 3.38 -11.38 -11.72
N SER A 378 2.28 -11.23 -12.48
CA SER A 378 0.92 -11.26 -11.92
C SER A 378 0.57 -12.62 -11.32
N THR A 379 0.93 -13.71 -11.98
CA THR A 379 0.68 -15.07 -11.48
C THR A 379 1.56 -15.42 -10.29
N THR A 380 2.80 -14.92 -10.25
CA THR A 380 3.69 -15.06 -9.09
C THR A 380 3.15 -14.30 -7.90
N ALA A 381 2.65 -13.07 -8.08
CA ALA A 381 2.03 -12.29 -7.02
C ALA A 381 0.79 -13.01 -6.42
N ALA A 382 -0.13 -13.46 -7.26
CA ALA A 382 -1.30 -14.20 -6.81
C ALA A 382 -0.94 -15.50 -6.05
N SER A 383 0.10 -16.20 -6.51
CA SER A 383 0.62 -17.40 -5.82
C SER A 383 1.24 -17.03 -4.47
N THR A 384 1.96 -15.92 -4.39
CA THR A 384 2.57 -15.40 -3.15
C THR A 384 1.50 -15.01 -2.15
N LEU A 385 0.47 -14.27 -2.58
CA LEU A 385 -0.68 -13.89 -1.76
C LEU A 385 -1.41 -15.14 -1.22
N THR A 386 -1.69 -16.11 -2.09
CA THR A 386 -2.36 -17.36 -1.69
C THR A 386 -1.51 -18.16 -0.68
N ALA A 387 -0.19 -18.21 -0.87
CA ALA A 387 0.70 -18.93 0.04
C ALA A 387 0.89 -18.22 1.39
N ALA A 388 0.77 -16.90 1.42
CA ALA A 388 0.94 -16.08 2.63
C ALA A 388 -0.34 -15.99 3.47
N ASN A 389 -1.53 -16.24 2.89
CA ASN A 389 -2.81 -15.97 3.53
C ASN A 389 -3.69 -17.23 3.52
N ASP A 390 -3.68 -17.98 4.62
CA ASP A 390 -4.51 -19.18 4.79
C ASP A 390 -6.01 -18.81 4.71
N GLY A 391 -6.77 -19.56 3.92
CA GLY A 391 -8.21 -19.34 3.71
C GLY A 391 -8.55 -18.45 2.51
N TYR A 392 -7.56 -17.82 1.87
CA TYR A 392 -7.72 -17.05 0.65
C TYR A 392 -7.07 -17.73 -0.55
N THR A 393 -7.74 -17.68 -1.67
CA THR A 393 -7.17 -18.06 -2.98
C THR A 393 -7.27 -16.87 -3.92
N PHE A 394 -6.14 -16.41 -4.43
CA PHE A 394 -6.11 -15.30 -5.38
C PHE A 394 -6.03 -15.82 -6.80
N GLU A 395 -6.99 -15.42 -7.62
CA GLU A 395 -7.13 -15.83 -9.03
C GLU A 395 -6.90 -14.62 -9.96
N ILE A 396 -5.94 -14.73 -10.87
CA ILE A 396 -5.77 -13.72 -11.92
C ILE A 396 -6.74 -13.99 -13.05
N VAL A 397 -7.54 -12.98 -13.38
CA VAL A 397 -8.40 -12.97 -14.57
C VAL A 397 -7.75 -12.04 -15.60
N GLU A 398 -7.02 -12.63 -16.56
CA GLU A 398 -6.29 -11.87 -17.57
C GLU A 398 -7.19 -11.49 -18.74
N ALA A 399 -7.02 -10.26 -19.26
CA ALA A 399 -7.66 -9.77 -20.47
C ALA A 399 -6.67 -8.94 -21.29
N ASP A 400 -6.77 -9.00 -22.62
CA ASP A 400 -5.87 -8.29 -23.55
C ASP A 400 -6.39 -6.88 -23.84
N SER A 401 -5.61 -5.86 -23.50
CA SER A 401 -5.89 -4.46 -23.83
C SER A 401 -5.47 -4.08 -25.24
N ALA A 402 -4.62 -4.90 -25.86
CA ALA A 402 -3.99 -4.65 -27.17
C ALA A 402 -3.30 -3.26 -27.25
N CYS A 403 -2.97 -2.64 -26.10
CA CYS A 403 -2.44 -1.27 -26.05
C CYS A 403 -3.39 -0.21 -26.68
N ASP A 404 -4.68 -0.51 -26.78
CA ASP A 404 -5.72 0.31 -27.42
C ASP A 404 -6.86 0.64 -26.46
N GLY A 405 -7.28 1.91 -26.39
CA GLY A 405 -8.30 2.34 -25.45
C GLY A 405 -9.67 1.70 -25.65
N GLN A 406 -10.06 1.39 -26.89
CA GLN A 406 -11.36 0.75 -27.17
C GLN A 406 -11.32 -0.76 -26.85
N ALA A 407 -10.21 -1.41 -27.17
CA ALA A 407 -10.00 -2.81 -26.80
C ALA A 407 -9.94 -2.95 -25.27
N ALA A 408 -9.22 -2.09 -24.59
CA ALA A 408 -9.11 -2.05 -23.13
C ALA A 408 -10.49 -1.80 -22.44
N ALA A 409 -11.31 -0.90 -22.99
CA ALA A 409 -12.67 -0.70 -22.49
C ALA A 409 -13.53 -1.96 -22.62
N THR A 410 -13.35 -2.73 -23.71
CA THR A 410 -14.06 -4.00 -23.91
C THR A 410 -13.53 -5.08 -22.95
N ALA A 411 -12.21 -5.16 -22.78
CA ALA A 411 -11.55 -6.05 -21.84
C ALA A 411 -11.98 -5.75 -20.39
N ALA A 412 -12.02 -4.47 -20.01
CA ALA A 412 -12.52 -4.03 -18.70
C ALA A 412 -13.94 -4.51 -18.43
N GLN A 413 -14.85 -4.42 -19.39
CA GLN A 413 -16.20 -4.94 -19.22
C GLN A 413 -16.22 -6.46 -18.97
N SER A 414 -15.32 -7.21 -19.63
CA SER A 414 -15.24 -8.66 -19.41
C SER A 414 -14.68 -9.01 -18.03
N LEU A 415 -13.81 -8.18 -17.47
CA LEU A 415 -13.29 -8.32 -16.11
C LEU A 415 -14.38 -8.01 -15.07
N ILE A 416 -15.19 -6.97 -15.29
CA ILE A 416 -16.35 -6.66 -14.46
C ILE A 416 -17.33 -7.86 -14.46
N ASP A 417 -17.64 -8.41 -15.64
CA ASP A 417 -18.54 -9.56 -15.78
C ASP A 417 -17.98 -10.83 -15.11
N ALA A 418 -16.66 -10.94 -14.98
CA ALA A 418 -16.00 -12.03 -14.26
C ALA A 418 -16.03 -11.85 -12.72
N GLY A 419 -16.41 -10.67 -12.22
CA GLY A 419 -16.53 -10.35 -10.80
C GLY A 419 -15.17 -10.13 -10.14
N VAL A 420 -14.27 -9.37 -10.79
CA VAL A 420 -12.99 -8.96 -10.20
C VAL A 420 -13.19 -7.83 -9.20
N VAL A 421 -12.38 -7.80 -8.13
CA VAL A 421 -12.46 -6.76 -7.07
C VAL A 421 -11.76 -5.46 -7.47
N ALA A 422 -10.68 -5.56 -8.22
CA ALA A 422 -9.92 -4.45 -8.80
C ALA A 422 -9.11 -4.96 -10.00
N VAL A 423 -8.46 -4.06 -10.75
CA VAL A 423 -7.71 -4.40 -11.96
C VAL A 423 -6.29 -3.89 -11.88
N ALA A 424 -5.29 -4.77 -11.99
CA ALA A 424 -3.90 -4.40 -12.26
C ALA A 424 -3.73 -4.16 -13.77
N GLY A 425 -3.14 -3.03 -14.15
CA GLY A 425 -2.95 -2.65 -15.56
C GLY A 425 -3.73 -1.39 -15.95
N ALA A 426 -3.77 -1.05 -17.23
CA ALA A 426 -2.99 -1.60 -18.33
C ALA A 426 -1.56 -1.00 -18.34
N ALA A 427 -0.66 -1.53 -19.21
CA ALA A 427 0.65 -0.92 -19.38
C ALA A 427 0.57 0.37 -20.21
N CYS A 428 -0.18 0.37 -21.29
CA CYS A 428 -0.31 1.53 -22.17
C CYS A 428 -1.27 2.59 -21.62
N SER A 429 -0.85 3.86 -21.61
CA SER A 429 -1.64 4.97 -21.04
C SER A 429 -3.01 5.14 -21.71
N GLY A 430 -3.10 5.01 -23.02
CA GLY A 430 -4.37 5.08 -23.75
C GLY A 430 -5.32 3.93 -23.41
N ALA A 431 -4.78 2.73 -23.18
CA ALA A 431 -5.51 1.56 -22.72
C ALA A 431 -6.05 1.78 -21.29
N SER A 432 -5.21 2.28 -20.37
CA SER A 432 -5.63 2.62 -19.01
C SER A 432 -6.75 3.66 -18.99
N MET A 433 -6.68 4.72 -19.81
CA MET A 433 -7.77 5.70 -19.93
C MET A 433 -9.07 5.07 -20.39
N GLY A 434 -9.00 4.19 -21.41
CA GLY A 434 -10.16 3.48 -21.93
C GLY A 434 -10.79 2.53 -20.92
N ALA A 435 -9.95 1.76 -20.22
CA ALA A 435 -10.39 0.83 -19.18
C ALA A 435 -10.96 1.57 -17.96
N ASN A 436 -10.28 2.62 -17.46
CA ASN A 436 -10.73 3.39 -16.31
C ASN A 436 -12.11 3.98 -16.50
N ALA A 437 -12.44 4.49 -17.70
CA ALA A 437 -13.77 5.02 -17.99
C ALA A 437 -14.91 4.00 -17.77
N VAL A 438 -14.63 2.71 -17.92
CA VAL A 438 -15.60 1.62 -17.72
C VAL A 438 -15.54 1.09 -16.28
N LEU A 439 -14.35 0.89 -15.74
CA LEU A 439 -14.14 0.34 -14.39
C LEU A 439 -14.63 1.29 -13.30
N SER A 440 -14.29 2.58 -13.37
CA SER A 440 -14.72 3.58 -12.38
C SER A 440 -16.24 3.75 -12.37
N ALA A 441 -16.91 3.64 -13.53
CA ALA A 441 -18.37 3.66 -13.59
C ALA A 441 -19.04 2.45 -12.90
N ALA A 442 -18.28 1.36 -12.71
CA ALA A 442 -18.69 0.18 -11.97
C ALA A 442 -18.20 0.17 -10.51
N GLY A 443 -17.48 1.21 -10.07
CA GLY A 443 -16.88 1.28 -8.73
C GLY A 443 -15.68 0.35 -8.54
N ILE A 444 -15.02 -0.07 -9.62
CA ILE A 444 -13.86 -0.96 -9.59
C ILE A 444 -12.59 -0.13 -9.82
N PRO A 445 -11.70 0.00 -8.84
CA PRO A 445 -10.46 0.73 -9.01
C PRO A 445 -9.45 -0.05 -9.86
N MET A 446 -8.44 0.68 -10.37
CA MET A 446 -7.35 0.07 -11.11
C MET A 446 -5.99 0.61 -10.69
N VAL A 447 -4.98 -0.25 -10.70
CA VAL A 447 -3.58 0.07 -10.39
C VAL A 447 -2.73 -0.24 -11.62
N SER A 448 -2.28 0.79 -12.33
CA SER A 448 -1.41 0.59 -13.50
C SER A 448 0.04 0.36 -13.07
N TYR A 449 0.67 -0.61 -13.72
CA TYR A 449 2.08 -0.95 -13.50
C TYR A 449 3.04 -0.28 -14.48
N ALA A 450 2.53 0.41 -15.52
CA ALA A 450 3.40 1.02 -16.53
C ALA A 450 2.83 2.27 -17.24
N SER A 451 1.60 2.71 -16.95
CA SER A 451 1.00 3.90 -17.59
C SER A 451 1.52 5.19 -16.99
N THR A 452 2.31 5.93 -17.75
CA THR A 452 3.07 7.09 -17.28
C THR A 452 2.50 8.44 -17.72
N SER A 453 1.52 8.49 -18.64
CA SER A 453 0.97 9.76 -19.18
C SER A 453 0.55 10.74 -18.07
N PRO A 454 0.96 12.04 -18.16
CA PRO A 454 0.54 13.06 -17.21
C PRO A 454 -0.97 13.30 -17.17
N ALA A 455 -1.70 12.96 -18.24
CA ALA A 455 -3.14 13.12 -18.29
C ALA A 455 -3.88 12.21 -17.29
N LEU A 456 -3.28 11.08 -16.91
CA LEU A 456 -3.83 10.17 -15.90
C LEU A 456 -3.77 10.74 -14.46
N SER A 457 -3.00 11.80 -14.22
CA SER A 457 -2.94 12.50 -12.93
C SER A 457 -4.18 13.35 -12.61
N ASP A 458 -5.11 13.50 -13.57
CA ASP A 458 -6.39 14.18 -13.35
C ASP A 458 -7.40 13.23 -12.71
N ALA A 459 -7.49 13.22 -11.39
CA ALA A 459 -8.40 12.37 -10.63
C ALA A 459 -9.90 12.62 -10.90
N VAL A 460 -10.26 13.75 -11.52
CA VAL A 460 -11.65 14.02 -11.94
C VAL A 460 -11.96 13.31 -13.26
N ALA A 461 -10.99 13.32 -14.18
CA ALA A 461 -11.11 12.62 -15.46
C ALA A 461 -10.92 11.09 -15.31
N HIS A 462 -10.10 10.68 -14.36
CA HIS A 462 -9.73 9.28 -14.11
C HIS A 462 -9.89 8.92 -12.62
N PRO A 463 -11.13 8.85 -12.11
CA PRO A 463 -11.39 8.49 -10.72
C PRO A 463 -10.94 7.05 -10.43
N ASP A 464 -10.51 6.79 -9.20
CA ASP A 464 -10.06 5.48 -8.71
C ASP A 464 -8.96 4.83 -9.58
N PHE A 465 -8.16 5.70 -10.23
CA PHE A 465 -6.95 5.31 -10.94
C PHE A 465 -5.73 5.48 -10.05
N PHE A 466 -4.94 4.44 -9.94
CA PHE A 466 -3.66 4.41 -9.22
C PHE A 466 -2.56 3.92 -10.15
N ARG A 467 -1.31 4.26 -9.85
CA ARG A 467 -0.15 3.71 -10.56
C ARG A 467 1.06 3.58 -9.65
N VAL A 468 1.83 2.52 -9.84
CA VAL A 468 3.09 2.27 -9.13
C VAL A 468 4.31 2.75 -9.92
N VAL A 469 4.10 3.53 -10.97
CA VAL A 469 5.13 4.17 -11.79
C VAL A 469 4.97 5.69 -11.75
N PRO A 470 6.07 6.47 -11.77
CA PRO A 470 5.99 7.93 -11.78
C PRO A 470 5.42 8.46 -13.09
N SER A 471 4.88 9.68 -13.04
CA SER A 471 4.36 10.40 -14.20
C SER A 471 5.47 10.85 -15.15
N ASP A 472 5.21 10.82 -16.47
CA ASP A 472 6.05 11.41 -17.52
C ASP A 472 6.29 12.93 -17.31
N ALA A 473 5.49 13.59 -16.49
CA ALA A 473 5.78 14.93 -16.05
C ALA A 473 7.15 15.07 -15.36
N ILE A 474 7.68 13.94 -14.79
CA ILE A 474 9.02 13.87 -14.18
C ILE A 474 10.02 13.24 -15.15
N GLN A 475 9.59 12.25 -15.96
CA GLN A 475 10.49 11.58 -16.91
C GLN A 475 11.04 12.52 -17.97
N GLY A 476 10.25 13.50 -18.42
CA GLY A 476 10.71 14.52 -19.38
C GLY A 476 11.93 15.29 -18.88
N ASP A 477 12.04 15.59 -17.58
CA ASP A 477 13.21 16.22 -16.97
C ASP A 477 14.43 15.29 -17.01
N ALA A 478 14.25 14.02 -16.60
CA ALA A 478 15.32 13.02 -16.67
C ALA A 478 15.84 12.81 -18.11
N MET A 479 14.96 12.80 -19.11
CA MET A 479 15.32 12.73 -20.51
C MET A 479 16.09 13.96 -20.96
N ALA A 480 15.65 15.16 -20.59
CA ALA A 480 16.31 16.41 -20.96
C ALA A 480 17.74 16.47 -20.38
N ASP A 481 17.93 16.09 -19.13
CA ASP A 481 19.25 15.98 -18.50
C ASP A 481 20.15 14.92 -19.18
N MET A 482 19.62 13.74 -19.53
CA MET A 482 20.35 12.69 -20.27
C MET A 482 20.82 13.19 -21.62
N VAL A 483 19.91 13.82 -22.39
CA VAL A 483 20.21 14.35 -23.72
C VAL A 483 21.24 15.49 -23.63
N ALA A 484 21.08 16.42 -22.70
CA ALA A 484 22.02 17.53 -22.49
C ALA A 484 23.42 17.03 -22.08
N ALA A 485 23.49 16.02 -21.21
CA ALA A 485 24.76 15.43 -20.77
C ALA A 485 25.57 14.79 -21.91
N SER A 486 24.91 14.36 -22.97
CA SER A 486 25.59 13.83 -24.18
C SER A 486 26.20 14.91 -25.08
N GLY A 487 25.92 16.20 -24.79
CA GLY A 487 26.46 17.34 -25.50
C GLY A 487 25.70 17.73 -26.76
N VAL A 488 24.52 17.16 -27.01
CA VAL A 488 23.61 17.59 -28.10
C VAL A 488 22.92 18.91 -27.73
N THR A 489 22.55 19.69 -28.72
CA THR A 489 22.00 21.04 -28.54
C THR A 489 20.73 21.31 -29.34
N SER A 490 20.45 20.47 -30.34
CA SER A 490 19.35 20.67 -31.29
C SER A 490 18.75 19.32 -31.72
N PRO A 491 18.12 18.57 -30.81
CA PRO A 491 17.52 17.27 -31.12
C PRO A 491 16.26 17.39 -31.98
N ALA A 492 16.00 16.35 -32.80
CA ALA A 492 14.65 16.09 -33.28
C ALA A 492 13.85 15.33 -32.22
N LEU A 493 12.60 15.66 -32.04
CA LEU A 493 11.66 14.94 -31.19
C LEU A 493 10.63 14.23 -32.08
N ILE A 494 10.68 12.90 -32.11
CA ILE A 494 9.74 12.04 -32.84
C ILE A 494 8.86 11.33 -31.81
N HIS A 495 7.55 11.46 -31.91
CA HIS A 495 6.66 10.93 -30.90
C HIS A 495 5.37 10.34 -31.48
N MET A 496 4.80 9.37 -30.80
CA MET A 496 3.43 8.94 -31.05
C MET A 496 2.45 10.06 -30.69
N THR A 497 1.32 10.11 -31.39
CA THR A 497 0.27 11.11 -31.12
C THR A 497 -0.74 10.63 -30.07
N ASN A 498 -0.59 9.44 -29.54
CA ASN A 498 -1.40 8.90 -28.44
C ASN A 498 -1.09 9.57 -27.08
N ALA A 499 -1.82 9.17 -26.05
CA ALA A 499 -1.72 9.77 -24.72
C ALA A 499 -0.33 9.64 -24.07
N TYR A 500 0.39 8.53 -24.32
CA TYR A 500 1.76 8.33 -23.85
C TYR A 500 2.73 9.24 -24.61
N GLY A 501 2.86 9.03 -25.92
CA GLY A 501 3.88 9.71 -26.72
C GLY A 501 3.71 11.23 -26.74
N ALA A 502 2.48 11.73 -26.81
CA ALA A 502 2.22 13.18 -26.78
C ALA A 502 2.54 13.79 -25.39
N GLY A 503 2.11 13.14 -24.30
CA GLY A 503 2.35 13.60 -22.94
C GLY A 503 3.84 13.67 -22.58
N LEU A 504 4.58 12.62 -22.90
CA LEU A 504 6.02 12.56 -22.68
C LEU A 504 6.78 13.55 -23.57
N ALA A 505 6.38 13.69 -24.85
CA ALA A 505 6.99 14.66 -25.78
C ALA A 505 6.79 16.12 -25.31
N ASP A 506 5.61 16.45 -24.82
CA ASP A 506 5.33 17.80 -24.29
C ASP A 506 6.13 18.05 -23.00
N SER A 507 6.27 17.05 -22.14
CA SER A 507 7.08 17.13 -20.92
C SER A 507 8.56 17.32 -21.25
N PHE A 508 9.15 16.49 -22.12
CA PHE A 508 10.52 16.66 -22.57
C PHE A 508 10.77 18.03 -23.21
N GLU A 509 9.90 18.47 -24.12
CA GLU A 509 10.03 19.78 -24.78
C GLU A 509 10.01 20.92 -23.76
N SER A 510 9.12 20.87 -22.76
CA SER A 510 9.04 21.87 -21.72
C SER A 510 10.36 22.03 -20.95
N PHE A 511 10.91 20.92 -20.43
CA PHE A 511 12.19 20.94 -19.71
C PHE A 511 13.37 21.33 -20.59
N TRP A 512 13.40 20.84 -21.86
CA TRP A 512 14.42 21.19 -22.82
C TRP A 512 14.47 22.69 -23.12
N LEU A 513 13.30 23.31 -23.28
CA LEU A 513 13.16 24.75 -23.49
C LEU A 513 13.52 25.55 -22.23
N ASP A 514 13.16 25.05 -21.04
CA ASP A 514 13.50 25.69 -19.74
C ASP A 514 15.01 25.71 -19.49
N MET A 515 15.75 24.75 -20.02
CA MET A 515 17.22 24.77 -20.04
C MET A 515 17.80 25.84 -21.01
N GLY A 516 16.95 26.55 -21.78
CA GLY A 516 17.36 27.53 -22.79
C GLY A 516 17.82 26.87 -24.10
N MET A 517 17.56 25.60 -24.30
CA MET A 517 17.84 24.86 -25.52
C MET A 517 16.69 24.96 -26.54
N THR A 518 16.88 24.44 -27.74
CA THR A 518 15.85 24.47 -28.81
C THR A 518 15.73 23.12 -29.49
N LEU A 519 14.51 22.74 -29.86
CA LEU A 519 14.31 21.59 -30.74
C LEU A 519 14.66 21.95 -32.19
N CYS A 520 15.29 21.04 -32.89
CA CYS A 520 15.50 21.11 -34.33
C CYS A 520 14.19 20.88 -35.10
N LEU A 521 13.45 19.84 -34.64
CA LEU A 521 12.21 19.39 -35.26
C LEU A 521 11.35 18.73 -34.18
N LYS A 522 10.02 18.94 -34.19
CA LYS A 522 9.04 18.10 -33.49
C LYS A 522 8.09 17.50 -34.51
N THR A 523 7.94 16.19 -34.54
CA THR A 523 7.06 15.49 -35.47
C THR A 523 6.35 14.32 -34.79
N GLY A 524 5.02 14.30 -34.90
CA GLY A 524 4.19 13.21 -34.43
C GLY A 524 3.85 12.21 -35.52
N TYR A 525 3.55 10.99 -35.12
CA TYR A 525 3.03 9.94 -36.00
C TYR A 525 1.90 9.17 -35.29
N GLU A 526 0.98 8.62 -36.10
CA GLU A 526 -0.19 7.87 -35.59
C GLU A 526 0.20 6.44 -35.23
N ASP A 527 -0.49 5.84 -34.26
CA ASP A 527 -0.27 4.47 -33.76
C ASP A 527 -0.36 3.38 -34.85
N THR A 528 -0.99 3.70 -35.98
CA THR A 528 -1.13 2.80 -37.15
C THR A 528 -0.01 2.97 -38.19
N ALA A 529 0.98 3.82 -37.92
CA ALA A 529 2.08 4.05 -38.83
C ALA A 529 2.95 2.77 -38.96
N THR A 530 3.29 2.42 -40.20
CA THR A 530 4.16 1.29 -40.52
C THR A 530 5.35 1.69 -41.41
N ASP A 531 5.49 2.97 -41.74
CA ASP A 531 6.56 3.53 -42.54
C ASP A 531 7.04 4.87 -41.91
N PHE A 532 8.28 4.90 -41.50
CA PHE A 532 8.91 6.04 -40.85
C PHE A 532 9.94 6.77 -41.72
N ALA A 533 10.10 6.36 -43.00
CA ALA A 533 11.09 6.95 -43.90
C ALA A 533 10.88 8.47 -44.07
N GLY A 534 9.62 8.92 -44.10
CA GLY A 534 9.29 10.36 -44.17
C GLY A 534 9.71 11.15 -42.94
N ALA A 535 9.45 10.62 -41.72
CA ALA A 535 9.87 11.25 -40.49
C ALA A 535 11.39 11.30 -40.34
N VAL A 536 12.09 10.20 -40.65
CA VAL A 536 13.55 10.13 -40.63
C VAL A 536 14.17 11.07 -41.67
N GLN A 537 13.58 11.15 -42.86
CA GLN A 537 14.07 12.09 -43.90
C GLN A 537 13.94 13.55 -43.44
N ALA A 538 12.85 13.89 -42.76
CA ALA A 538 12.66 15.24 -42.22
C ALA A 538 13.73 15.62 -41.16
N VAL A 539 14.15 14.66 -40.34
CA VAL A 539 15.25 14.84 -39.35
C VAL A 539 16.58 15.10 -40.09
N VAL A 540 16.87 14.31 -41.13
CA VAL A 540 18.10 14.48 -41.96
C VAL A 540 18.09 15.83 -42.67
N ASP A 541 16.97 16.21 -43.32
CA ASP A 541 16.84 17.46 -44.08
C ASP A 541 16.92 18.69 -43.16
N ALA A 542 16.43 18.60 -41.93
CA ALA A 542 16.52 19.67 -40.91
C ALA A 542 17.95 19.80 -40.36
N GLY A 543 18.80 18.80 -40.51
CA GLY A 543 20.17 18.79 -40.01
C GLY A 543 20.23 18.70 -38.47
N CYS A 544 19.33 17.97 -37.85
CA CYS A 544 19.30 17.74 -36.43
C CYS A 544 20.53 16.99 -35.94
N ASP A 545 21.01 17.31 -34.73
CA ASP A 545 22.23 16.71 -34.18
C ASP A 545 21.96 15.38 -33.47
N SER A 546 20.70 15.06 -33.17
CA SER A 546 20.26 13.82 -32.53
C SER A 546 18.76 13.59 -32.76
N ALA A 547 18.26 12.43 -32.37
CA ALA A 547 16.82 12.13 -32.29
C ALA A 547 16.43 11.64 -30.91
N VAL A 548 15.31 12.16 -30.40
CA VAL A 548 14.65 11.74 -29.16
C VAL A 548 13.33 11.09 -29.53
N LEU A 549 13.09 9.89 -29.02
CA LEU A 549 11.92 9.08 -29.33
C LEU A 549 11.00 8.95 -28.12
N ALA A 550 9.75 9.35 -28.26
CA ALA A 550 8.65 9.01 -27.35
C ALA A 550 7.74 8.01 -28.09
N SER A 551 8.15 6.76 -28.07
CA SER A 551 7.64 5.66 -28.91
C SER A 551 7.51 4.38 -28.10
N TYR A 552 6.66 3.45 -28.53
CA TYR A 552 6.70 2.07 -28.05
C TYR A 552 7.75 1.24 -28.79
N SER A 553 8.07 0.04 -28.25
CA SER A 553 9.24 -0.74 -28.68
C SER A 553 9.20 -1.13 -30.17
N ALA A 554 8.05 -1.58 -30.67
CA ALA A 554 7.91 -1.97 -32.08
C ALA A 554 8.14 -0.78 -33.02
N ASP A 555 7.57 0.38 -32.74
CA ASP A 555 7.74 1.58 -33.57
C ASP A 555 9.15 2.16 -33.41
N GLY A 556 9.67 2.18 -32.20
CA GLY A 556 11.03 2.62 -31.92
C GLY A 556 12.07 1.81 -32.68
N ALA A 557 11.92 0.49 -32.71
CA ALA A 557 12.76 -0.40 -33.47
C ALA A 557 12.69 -0.07 -34.97
N MET A 558 11.50 0.11 -35.53
CA MET A 558 11.33 0.47 -36.95
C MET A 558 11.94 1.84 -37.28
N ILE A 559 11.79 2.84 -36.42
CA ILE A 559 12.39 4.18 -36.59
C ILE A 559 13.93 4.05 -36.60
N ILE A 560 14.51 3.38 -35.60
CA ILE A 560 15.96 3.21 -35.46
C ILE A 560 16.55 2.43 -36.63
N GLU A 561 15.91 1.34 -37.06
CA GLU A 561 16.34 0.57 -38.25
C GLU A 561 16.21 1.40 -39.53
N THR A 562 15.15 2.21 -39.66
CA THR A 562 14.99 3.14 -40.79
C THR A 562 16.13 4.16 -40.82
N MET A 563 16.50 4.73 -39.68
CA MET A 563 17.65 5.66 -39.53
C MET A 563 18.94 4.97 -39.97
N ALA A 564 19.18 3.74 -39.53
CA ALA A 564 20.37 2.96 -39.93
C ALA A 564 20.41 2.68 -41.43
N VAL A 565 19.28 2.28 -42.04
CA VAL A 565 19.16 2.03 -43.48
C VAL A 565 19.37 3.32 -44.32
N MET A 566 18.86 4.45 -43.86
CA MET A 566 19.03 5.75 -44.54
C MET A 566 20.38 6.40 -44.25
N GLY A 567 21.22 5.78 -43.42
CA GLY A 567 22.57 6.28 -43.09
C GLY A 567 22.55 7.53 -42.17
N ALA A 568 21.49 7.76 -41.40
CA ALA A 568 21.44 8.77 -40.38
C ALA A 568 22.24 8.28 -39.15
N THR A 569 23.46 8.78 -38.99
CA THR A 569 24.41 8.35 -37.93
C THR A 569 24.44 9.33 -36.74
N ILE A 570 23.30 9.87 -36.36
CA ILE A 570 23.14 10.76 -35.21
C ILE A 570 22.79 9.93 -33.96
N PRO A 571 23.15 10.41 -32.75
CA PRO A 571 22.72 9.80 -31.48
C PRO A 571 21.20 9.67 -31.41
N VAL A 572 20.73 8.57 -30.83
CA VAL A 572 19.32 8.33 -30.58
C VAL A 572 19.11 8.15 -29.07
N PHE A 573 18.09 8.83 -28.56
CA PHE A 573 17.64 8.80 -27.17
C PHE A 573 16.18 8.39 -27.12
N GLY A 574 15.75 7.84 -26.00
CA GLY A 574 14.36 7.48 -25.82
C GLY A 574 13.98 7.36 -24.35
N ALA A 575 12.83 6.80 -24.11
CA ALA A 575 12.25 6.60 -22.81
C ALA A 575 11.95 5.09 -22.56
N ASP A 576 11.23 4.85 -21.48
CA ASP A 576 10.83 3.53 -21.02
C ASP A 576 10.11 2.67 -22.09
N GLY A 577 9.28 3.31 -22.94
CA GLY A 577 8.54 2.58 -23.98
C GLY A 577 9.40 1.83 -24.99
N ILE A 578 10.71 2.13 -25.09
CA ILE A 578 11.66 1.41 -25.95
C ILE A 578 12.81 0.77 -25.14
N ALA A 579 12.69 0.70 -23.81
CA ALA A 579 13.74 0.20 -22.90
C ALA A 579 13.69 -1.32 -22.71
N GLY A 580 14.77 -1.88 -22.15
CA GLY A 580 14.87 -3.28 -21.74
C GLY A 580 15.39 -4.24 -22.84
N GLU A 581 15.89 -5.42 -22.43
CA GLU A 581 16.39 -6.43 -23.37
C GLU A 581 15.28 -7.00 -24.27
N SER A 582 14.05 -7.13 -23.74
CA SER A 582 12.91 -7.61 -24.53
C SER A 582 12.60 -6.73 -25.74
N ALA A 583 12.88 -5.42 -25.68
CA ALA A 583 12.70 -4.52 -26.82
C ALA A 583 13.55 -4.93 -28.04
N LEU A 584 14.68 -5.62 -27.84
CA LEU A 584 15.51 -6.12 -28.92
C LEU A 584 14.82 -7.18 -29.78
N LEU A 585 13.74 -7.81 -29.29
CA LEU A 585 12.95 -8.78 -30.03
C LEU A 585 12.14 -8.15 -31.18
N ASP A 586 11.86 -6.85 -31.11
CA ASP A 586 11.17 -6.13 -32.18
C ASP A 586 12.09 -5.74 -33.34
N TYR A 587 13.41 -5.80 -33.15
CA TYR A 587 14.37 -5.49 -34.20
C TYR A 587 14.58 -6.67 -35.17
N THR A 588 14.60 -6.39 -36.47
CA THR A 588 15.10 -7.34 -37.46
C THR A 588 16.62 -7.37 -37.47
N ASN A 589 17.26 -6.29 -37.02
CA ASN A 589 18.70 -6.17 -36.85
C ASN A 589 19.02 -5.49 -35.50
N PRO A 590 19.09 -6.23 -34.38
CA PRO A 590 19.35 -5.67 -33.06
C PRO A 590 20.60 -4.80 -32.96
N ALA A 591 21.61 -5.02 -33.79
CA ALA A 591 22.80 -4.18 -33.84
C ALA A 591 22.50 -2.70 -34.21
N ALA A 592 21.34 -2.40 -34.78
CA ALA A 592 20.92 -1.03 -35.06
C ALA A 592 20.65 -0.23 -33.76
N ALA A 593 20.29 -0.89 -32.67
CA ALA A 593 20.07 -0.26 -31.36
C ALA A 593 21.40 0.14 -30.69
N ASN A 594 22.57 -0.25 -31.21
CA ASN A 594 23.82 0.02 -30.53
C ASN A 594 24.08 1.51 -30.31
N GLY A 595 24.24 1.90 -29.03
CA GLY A 595 24.47 3.28 -28.62
C GLY A 595 23.19 4.10 -28.35
N VAL A 596 22.02 3.51 -28.53
CA VAL A 596 20.75 4.16 -28.11
C VAL A 596 20.73 4.23 -26.58
N GLN A 597 20.39 5.42 -26.05
CA GLN A 597 20.24 5.65 -24.62
C GLN A 597 18.80 5.91 -24.26
N VAL A 598 18.36 5.38 -23.12
CA VAL A 598 16.97 5.49 -22.67
C VAL A 598 16.90 5.77 -21.18
N THR A 599 15.83 6.47 -20.76
CA THR A 599 15.43 6.57 -19.36
C THR A 599 14.36 5.52 -19.08
N MET A 600 14.39 4.90 -17.90
CA MET A 600 13.32 4.05 -17.40
C MET A 600 13.12 4.26 -15.89
N PRO A 601 11.91 4.13 -15.35
CA PRO A 601 11.69 4.23 -13.94
C PRO A 601 12.61 3.29 -13.16
N ARG A 602 13.17 3.81 -12.07
CA ARG A 602 14.10 3.05 -11.26
C ARG A 602 13.36 2.22 -10.24
N ALA A 603 13.59 0.91 -10.24
CA ALA A 603 13.23 0.06 -9.11
C ALA A 603 14.13 0.44 -7.92
N ALA A 604 13.53 0.72 -6.75
CA ALA A 604 14.31 1.09 -5.58
C ALA A 604 15.10 -0.10 -5.03
N GLU A 605 16.30 0.17 -4.49
CA GLU A 605 17.20 -0.85 -3.93
C GLU A 605 16.62 -1.62 -2.73
N ALA A 606 15.49 -1.16 -2.18
CA ALA A 606 14.84 -1.74 -1.00
C ALA A 606 13.71 -2.72 -1.33
N GLY A 607 13.54 -3.10 -2.59
CA GLY A 607 12.51 -4.07 -3.00
C GLY A 607 12.71 -5.42 -2.33
N SER A 608 11.62 -6.15 -2.09
CA SER A 608 11.66 -7.47 -1.48
C SER A 608 12.50 -8.43 -2.35
N GLY A 609 13.60 -8.91 -1.80
CA GLY A 609 14.56 -9.74 -2.52
C GLY A 609 14.00 -11.05 -3.11
N ASP A 610 12.82 -11.48 -2.69
CA ASP A 610 12.24 -12.77 -3.10
C ASP A 610 11.70 -12.74 -4.52
N PHE A 611 10.98 -11.69 -4.95
CA PHE A 611 10.51 -11.59 -6.33
C PHE A 611 11.67 -11.39 -7.31
N ALA A 612 12.63 -10.53 -6.99
CA ALA A 612 13.80 -10.31 -7.85
C ALA A 612 14.61 -11.60 -8.10
N ALA A 613 14.76 -12.44 -7.06
CA ALA A 613 15.41 -13.74 -7.19
C ALA A 613 14.60 -14.71 -8.07
N THR A 614 13.28 -14.76 -7.90
CA THR A 614 12.36 -15.61 -8.68
C THR A 614 12.31 -15.15 -10.14
N CYS A 615 12.24 -13.84 -10.41
CA CYS A 615 12.25 -13.27 -11.74
C CYS A 615 13.57 -13.54 -12.48
N ALA A 616 14.70 -13.46 -11.76
CA ALA A 616 16.02 -13.75 -12.35
C ALA A 616 16.19 -15.21 -12.82
N GLU A 617 15.39 -16.15 -12.31
CA GLU A 617 15.39 -17.56 -12.75
C GLU A 617 14.52 -17.78 -14.02
N ASP A 618 13.63 -16.84 -14.35
CA ASP A 618 12.80 -16.87 -15.55
C ASP A 618 13.34 -15.89 -16.60
N ALA A 619 13.71 -16.39 -17.77
CA ALA A 619 14.36 -15.60 -18.80
C ALA A 619 13.45 -14.50 -19.39
N VAL A 620 12.12 -14.71 -19.40
CA VAL A 620 11.15 -13.73 -19.93
C VAL A 620 10.93 -12.60 -18.92
N CYS A 621 10.81 -12.95 -17.63
CA CYS A 621 10.72 -11.97 -16.55
C CYS A 621 12.01 -11.13 -16.47
N ALA A 622 13.17 -11.78 -16.45
CA ALA A 622 14.47 -11.13 -16.29
C ALA A 622 14.81 -10.15 -17.42
N ALA A 623 14.31 -10.41 -18.64
CA ALA A 623 14.53 -9.55 -19.81
C ALA A 623 13.49 -8.41 -19.92
N GLY A 624 12.37 -8.50 -19.19
CA GLY A 624 11.26 -7.55 -19.23
C GLY A 624 11.56 -6.27 -18.45
N ILE A 625 10.74 -5.25 -18.70
CA ILE A 625 10.63 -4.05 -17.87
C ILE A 625 9.29 -4.08 -17.13
N TYR A 626 9.16 -3.33 -16.05
CA TYR A 626 7.91 -3.21 -15.27
C TYR A 626 7.38 -4.53 -14.67
N THR A 627 8.20 -5.59 -14.64
CA THR A 627 7.78 -6.87 -14.05
C THR A 627 7.65 -6.79 -12.53
N ALA A 628 8.52 -6.03 -11.87
CA ALA A 628 8.41 -5.77 -10.43
C ALA A 628 7.19 -4.90 -10.11
N GLU A 629 6.92 -3.89 -10.93
CA GLU A 629 5.73 -3.03 -10.81
C GLU A 629 4.43 -3.81 -11.05
N ALA A 630 4.42 -4.74 -12.02
CA ALA A 630 3.27 -5.61 -12.26
C ALA A 630 3.01 -6.56 -11.09
N PHE A 631 4.08 -7.07 -10.47
CA PHE A 631 3.99 -7.84 -9.23
C PHE A 631 3.40 -6.99 -8.11
N ASP A 632 3.92 -5.78 -7.87
CA ASP A 632 3.48 -4.89 -6.80
C ASP A 632 2.02 -4.46 -6.97
N ALA A 633 1.59 -4.12 -8.19
CA ALA A 633 0.21 -3.76 -8.45
C ALA A 633 -0.78 -4.87 -8.05
N VAL A 634 -0.44 -6.12 -8.32
CA VAL A 634 -1.27 -7.28 -7.93
C VAL A 634 -1.19 -7.53 -6.43
N MET A 635 0.00 -7.41 -5.82
CA MET A 635 0.17 -7.57 -4.38
C MET A 635 -0.66 -6.54 -3.60
N MET A 636 -0.56 -5.26 -3.97
CA MET A 636 -1.32 -4.18 -3.33
C MET A 636 -2.83 -4.37 -3.47
N ILE A 637 -3.31 -4.80 -4.65
CA ILE A 637 -4.72 -5.14 -4.84
C ILE A 637 -5.14 -6.30 -3.95
N GLY A 638 -4.32 -7.35 -3.87
CA GLY A 638 -4.60 -8.51 -3.04
C GLY A 638 -4.64 -8.19 -1.55
N GLU A 639 -3.70 -7.38 -1.07
CA GLU A 639 -3.65 -6.91 0.30
C GLU A 639 -4.85 -5.99 0.62
N ALA A 640 -5.19 -5.06 -0.27
CA ALA A 640 -6.37 -4.22 -0.13
C ALA A 640 -7.67 -5.03 -0.10
N ALA A 641 -7.77 -6.07 -0.94
CA ALA A 641 -8.98 -6.91 -1.03
C ALA A 641 -9.21 -7.80 0.19
N MET A 642 -8.20 -8.05 1.01
CA MET A 642 -8.35 -8.77 2.28
C MET A 642 -8.95 -7.90 3.39
N HIS A 643 -8.89 -6.57 3.25
CA HIS A 643 -9.39 -5.65 4.26
C HIS A 643 -10.91 -5.49 4.20
N GLU A 644 -11.62 -5.99 3.12
CA GLU A 644 -13.05 -5.90 3.12
C GLU A 644 -13.84 -6.38 1.89
N ASP A 645 -15.14 -6.35 2.03
CA ASP A 645 -16.24 -6.77 1.14
C ASP A 645 -16.37 -6.05 -0.24
N GLY A 646 -15.35 -5.32 -0.66
CA GLY A 646 -15.27 -4.69 -2.00
C GLY A 646 -15.99 -3.34 -2.15
N ALA A 647 -16.70 -2.83 -1.13
CA ALA A 647 -17.41 -1.55 -1.22
C ALA A 647 -16.47 -0.33 -1.15
N ASN A 648 -15.28 -0.49 -0.53
CA ASN A 648 -14.31 0.59 -0.29
C ASN A 648 -12.92 0.29 -0.89
N MET A 649 -12.86 -0.53 -1.94
CA MET A 649 -11.59 -1.03 -2.49
C MET A 649 -10.61 0.09 -2.87
N ALA A 650 -11.08 1.22 -3.39
CA ALA A 650 -10.22 2.37 -3.73
C ALA A 650 -9.61 3.02 -2.47
N MET A 651 -10.34 3.06 -1.36
CA MET A 651 -9.85 3.54 -0.08
C MET A 651 -8.78 2.58 0.48
N HIS A 652 -9.05 1.28 0.47
CA HIS A 652 -8.09 0.27 0.93
C HIS A 652 -6.80 0.27 0.10
N LEU A 653 -6.89 0.51 -1.21
CA LEU A 653 -5.70 0.72 -2.05
C LEU A 653 -4.88 1.94 -1.61
N LYS A 654 -5.53 3.06 -1.26
CA LYS A 654 -4.82 4.22 -0.71
C LYS A 654 -4.11 3.91 0.60
N MET A 655 -4.74 3.11 1.46
CA MET A 655 -4.16 2.69 2.74
C MET A 655 -2.95 1.79 2.54
N VAL A 656 -3.08 0.73 1.75
CA VAL A 656 -1.97 -0.18 1.40
C VAL A 656 -0.83 0.58 0.72
N GLY A 657 -1.14 1.60 -0.07
CA GLY A 657 -0.16 2.43 -0.77
C GLY A 657 0.57 3.46 0.08
N VAL A 658 0.51 3.41 1.42
CA VAL A 658 1.31 4.28 2.31
C VAL A 658 2.56 3.53 2.76
N ASP A 659 3.74 4.05 2.40
CA ASP A 659 5.04 3.44 2.70
C ASP A 659 5.13 1.95 2.32
N TYR A 660 4.40 1.55 1.26
CA TYR A 660 4.37 0.18 0.80
C TYR A 660 5.74 -0.26 0.25
N ALA A 661 6.35 -1.23 0.90
CA ALA A 661 7.66 -1.78 0.52
C ALA A 661 7.51 -2.90 -0.52
N GLY A 662 7.32 -2.54 -1.77
CA GLY A 662 7.14 -3.46 -2.88
C GLY A 662 8.44 -4.00 -3.48
N ALA A 663 8.31 -4.86 -4.48
CA ALA A 663 9.43 -5.40 -5.25
C ALA A 663 10.10 -4.33 -6.14
N SER A 664 9.33 -3.37 -6.65
CA SER A 664 9.83 -2.24 -7.46
C SER A 664 10.26 -1.04 -6.62
N GLY A 665 10.03 -1.07 -5.30
CA GLY A 665 10.45 0.00 -4.39
C GLY A 665 9.43 0.34 -3.31
N VAL A 666 9.62 1.50 -2.70
CA VAL A 666 8.64 2.02 -1.73
C VAL A 666 7.64 2.91 -2.46
N HIS A 667 6.38 2.55 -2.38
CA HIS A 667 5.29 3.30 -2.97
C HIS A 667 4.58 4.15 -1.91
N ASN A 668 4.21 5.36 -2.30
CA ASN A 668 3.37 6.26 -1.53
C ASN A 668 2.37 6.88 -2.49
N PHE A 669 1.11 6.47 -2.44
CA PHE A 669 0.08 7.06 -3.26
C PHE A 669 -0.24 8.48 -2.79
N MET A 670 -0.21 9.42 -3.73
CA MET A 670 -0.73 10.77 -3.55
C MET A 670 -2.27 10.76 -3.65
N ASP A 671 -2.90 11.86 -3.28
CA ASP A 671 -4.38 12.02 -3.35
C ASP A 671 -4.99 11.66 -4.71
N ASN A 672 -4.24 11.90 -5.78
CA ASN A 672 -4.65 11.61 -7.16
C ASN A 672 -4.24 10.21 -7.67
N GLY A 673 -3.71 9.34 -6.81
CA GLY A 673 -3.27 7.99 -7.16
C GLY A 673 -1.89 7.88 -7.82
N ASP A 674 -1.15 8.99 -7.96
CA ASP A 674 0.23 8.99 -8.45
C ASP A 674 1.23 8.57 -7.38
N VAL A 675 2.42 8.17 -7.80
CA VAL A 675 3.61 8.01 -6.93
C VAL A 675 4.73 8.95 -7.36
N THR A 676 5.61 9.31 -6.43
CA THR A 676 6.79 10.15 -6.74
C THR A 676 7.89 9.37 -7.46
N GLY A 677 7.96 8.05 -7.26
CA GLY A 677 9.02 7.20 -7.77
C GLY A 677 10.40 7.46 -7.12
N SER A 678 11.34 6.57 -7.41
CA SER A 678 12.73 6.62 -6.88
C SER A 678 13.71 7.32 -7.83
N GLY A 679 13.21 7.89 -8.94
CA GLY A 679 14.01 8.46 -10.02
C GLY A 679 14.01 7.58 -11.27
N TYR A 680 15.00 7.79 -12.12
CA TYR A 680 15.14 7.08 -13.39
C TYR A 680 16.53 6.49 -13.54
N ASP A 681 16.61 5.26 -14.02
CA ASP A 681 17.84 4.70 -14.52
C ASP A 681 18.07 5.18 -15.95
N VAL A 682 19.32 5.51 -16.27
CA VAL A 682 19.74 5.82 -17.63
C VAL A 682 20.56 4.65 -18.17
N CYS A 683 20.01 4.04 -19.17
CA CYS A 683 20.47 2.78 -19.73
C CYS A 683 20.88 2.93 -21.19
N SER A 684 21.61 1.96 -21.72
CA SER A 684 22.02 1.92 -23.13
C SER A 684 22.00 0.52 -23.72
N PHE A 685 21.63 0.44 -24.99
CA PHE A 685 21.82 -0.74 -25.80
C PHE A 685 23.24 -0.78 -26.32
N ASN A 686 23.86 -1.93 -26.25
CA ASN A 686 25.24 -2.14 -26.68
C ASN A 686 25.33 -3.40 -27.53
N HIS A 687 26.16 -3.33 -28.59
CA HIS A 687 26.46 -4.46 -29.45
C HIS A 687 27.96 -4.79 -29.38
N VAL A 688 28.28 -6.00 -28.94
CA VAL A 688 29.65 -6.49 -28.97
C VAL A 688 29.71 -7.71 -29.90
N PRO A 689 30.43 -7.66 -31.03
CA PRO A 689 30.41 -8.71 -32.04
C PRO A 689 30.75 -10.13 -31.57
N THR A 690 31.43 -10.24 -30.42
CA THR A 690 31.82 -11.53 -29.82
C THR A 690 30.89 -12.02 -28.71
N TYR A 691 30.04 -11.13 -28.17
CA TYR A 691 29.19 -11.43 -27.04
C TYR A 691 27.69 -11.19 -27.30
N GLY A 692 27.34 -10.54 -28.42
CA GLY A 692 25.98 -10.23 -28.82
C GLY A 692 25.52 -8.85 -28.32
N ASP A 693 24.21 -8.69 -28.28
CA ASP A 693 23.52 -7.47 -27.85
C ASP A 693 23.22 -7.57 -26.36
N TYR A 694 23.31 -6.45 -25.64
CA TYR A 694 22.99 -6.37 -24.24
C TYR A 694 22.49 -4.96 -23.84
N PHE A 695 21.73 -4.89 -22.77
CA PHE A 695 21.18 -3.68 -22.20
C PHE A 695 21.77 -3.46 -20.80
N ASN A 696 22.24 -2.24 -20.51
CA ASN A 696 22.79 -1.93 -19.19
C ASN A 696 22.55 -0.49 -18.76
N CYS A 697 22.36 -0.29 -17.47
CA CYS A 697 22.12 1.00 -16.83
C CYS A 697 23.37 1.45 -16.05
N ASN A 698 23.91 2.60 -16.36
CA ASN A 698 25.17 3.08 -15.79
C ASN A 698 25.07 4.49 -15.18
N HIS A 699 23.92 5.16 -15.29
CA HIS A 699 23.64 6.42 -14.62
C HIS A 699 22.26 6.36 -13.97
N ILE A 700 22.09 7.21 -12.98
CA ILE A 700 20.84 7.41 -12.23
C ILE A 700 20.49 8.89 -12.31
N TRP A 701 19.22 9.16 -12.49
CA TRP A 701 18.68 10.51 -12.38
C TRP A 701 17.69 10.57 -11.20
N THR A 702 17.77 11.63 -10.42
CA THR A 702 16.79 11.93 -9.36
C THR A 702 16.41 13.41 -9.41
N ALA A 703 15.18 13.76 -9.06
CA ALA A 703 14.66 15.13 -9.10
C ALA A 703 15.47 16.12 -8.25
N THR A 704 16.15 15.67 -7.20
CA THR A 704 16.97 16.53 -6.31
C THR A 704 18.47 16.49 -6.64
N GLY A 705 18.95 15.42 -7.27
CA GLY A 705 20.36 15.19 -7.55
C GLY A 705 20.78 15.32 -9.00
N GLY A 706 19.79 15.40 -9.94
CA GLY A 706 20.04 15.36 -11.37
C GLY A 706 20.69 14.04 -11.80
N LEU A 707 21.38 14.07 -12.94
CA LEU A 707 22.06 12.90 -13.51
C LEU A 707 23.39 12.64 -12.82
N ALA A 708 23.57 11.41 -12.32
CA ALA A 708 24.78 10.95 -11.66
C ALA A 708 25.18 9.56 -12.18
N ALA A 709 26.48 9.22 -12.12
CA ALA A 709 26.89 7.85 -12.39
C ALA A 709 26.32 6.92 -11.32
N ALA A 710 25.81 5.77 -11.71
CA ALA A 710 25.33 4.77 -10.80
C ALA A 710 26.45 4.35 -9.84
N THR A 711 26.23 4.51 -8.53
CA THR A 711 27.17 4.00 -7.53
C THR A 711 26.87 2.54 -7.31
N PHE A 712 27.85 1.72 -7.57
CA PHE A 712 27.75 0.28 -7.34
C PHE A 712 27.55 -0.02 -5.84
N MET A 713 26.41 -0.57 -5.47
CA MET A 713 26.09 -1.03 -4.11
C MET A 713 26.01 -2.57 -4.00
N GLY A 714 26.38 -3.28 -5.03
CA GLY A 714 26.23 -4.73 -5.15
C GLY A 714 27.39 -5.56 -4.59
N ALA A 715 27.24 -6.87 -4.63
CA ALA A 715 28.25 -7.83 -4.18
C ALA A 715 29.52 -7.84 -5.04
N THR A 716 30.69 -7.79 -4.42
CA THR A 716 31.97 -7.99 -5.12
C THR A 716 32.22 -9.48 -5.30
N VAL A 717 32.24 -9.96 -6.52
CA VAL A 717 32.64 -11.33 -6.85
C VAL A 717 34.16 -11.39 -6.99
N LYS A 718 34.80 -12.08 -6.08
CA LYS A 718 36.25 -12.29 -6.13
C LYS A 718 36.58 -13.50 -6.98
N ILE A 719 37.29 -13.29 -8.09
CA ILE A 719 37.75 -14.35 -8.97
C ILE A 719 39.20 -14.66 -8.64
N GLY A 720 39.44 -15.84 -8.12
CA GLY A 720 40.80 -16.32 -7.88
C GLY A 720 41.55 -16.55 -9.22
N PHE A 721 42.70 -15.89 -9.39
CA PHE A 721 43.53 -16.06 -10.55
C PHE A 721 44.86 -16.70 -10.15
N LEU A 722 45.04 -17.97 -10.54
CA LEU A 722 46.26 -18.68 -10.28
C LEU A 722 47.30 -18.42 -11.42
N ASN A 723 48.33 -17.66 -11.11
CA ASN A 723 49.36 -17.29 -12.06
C ASN A 723 50.65 -18.00 -11.73
N ASP A 724 51.35 -18.52 -12.75
CA ASP A 724 52.70 -19.12 -12.64
C ASP A 724 53.78 -18.03 -12.61
N ALA A 725 53.83 -17.32 -11.49
CA ALA A 725 54.84 -16.25 -11.27
C ALA A 725 56.28 -16.77 -11.07
N THR A 726 56.40 -18.07 -10.74
CA THR A 726 57.69 -18.75 -10.57
C THR A 726 57.70 -20.09 -11.27
N GLY A 727 58.83 -20.57 -11.71
CA GLY A 727 58.96 -21.84 -12.40
C GLY A 727 59.20 -21.71 -13.92
N PRO A 728 59.10 -22.81 -14.67
CA PRO A 728 59.52 -22.85 -16.07
C PRO A 728 58.83 -21.90 -17.03
N ILE A 729 57.58 -21.49 -16.70
CA ILE A 729 56.75 -20.61 -17.56
C ILE A 729 56.58 -19.20 -16.96
N ALA A 730 57.30 -18.83 -15.93
CA ALA A 730 57.22 -17.52 -15.27
C ALA A 730 57.43 -16.35 -16.25
N VAL A 731 58.11 -16.55 -17.37
CA VAL A 731 58.30 -15.56 -18.42
C VAL A 731 56.98 -15.06 -19.03
N TYR A 732 55.93 -15.82 -18.96
CA TYR A 732 54.60 -15.43 -19.45
C TYR A 732 53.69 -14.80 -18.36
N ALA A 733 54.12 -14.79 -17.10
CA ALA A 733 53.29 -14.37 -15.98
C ALA A 733 52.73 -12.95 -16.12
N MET A 734 53.51 -12.00 -16.61
CA MET A 734 53.03 -10.62 -16.85
C MET A 734 51.96 -10.54 -17.97
N GLY A 735 52.08 -11.39 -18.97
CA GLY A 735 51.06 -11.47 -20.02
C GLY A 735 49.74 -12.07 -19.52
N PHE A 736 49.82 -13.07 -18.64
CA PHE A 736 48.63 -13.65 -18.00
C PHE A 736 47.94 -12.66 -17.09
N VAL A 737 48.66 -11.90 -16.28
CA VAL A 737 48.08 -10.83 -15.42
C VAL A 737 47.43 -9.73 -16.29
N ALA A 738 48.10 -9.29 -17.35
CA ALA A 738 47.55 -8.29 -18.24
C ALA A 738 46.25 -8.78 -18.92
N ALA A 739 46.22 -10.03 -19.37
CA ALA A 739 45.04 -10.64 -19.99
C ALA A 739 43.86 -10.76 -18.96
N SER A 740 44.14 -11.17 -17.73
CA SER A 740 43.11 -11.25 -16.67
C SER A 740 42.57 -9.90 -16.29
N GLN A 741 43.36 -8.86 -16.25
CA GLN A 741 42.93 -7.48 -15.96
C GLN A 741 42.09 -6.89 -17.10
N ILE A 742 42.43 -7.22 -18.36
CA ILE A 742 41.60 -6.84 -19.51
C ILE A 742 40.26 -7.56 -19.45
N ALA A 743 40.25 -8.87 -19.19
CA ALA A 743 39.02 -9.64 -19.03
C ALA A 743 38.15 -9.11 -17.89
N LEU A 744 38.75 -8.72 -16.74
CA LEU A 744 38.07 -8.09 -15.64
C LEU A 744 37.47 -6.75 -16.05
N GLY A 745 38.22 -5.91 -16.77
CA GLY A 745 37.72 -4.64 -17.28
C GLY A 745 36.52 -4.83 -18.21
N ILE A 746 36.59 -5.83 -19.09
CA ILE A 746 35.45 -6.21 -19.96
C ILE A 746 34.28 -6.70 -19.12
N ALA A 747 34.47 -7.60 -18.14
CA ALA A 747 33.42 -8.13 -17.30
C ALA A 747 32.70 -7.02 -16.51
N ASN A 748 33.46 -6.06 -15.96
CA ASN A 748 32.89 -4.91 -15.25
C ASN A 748 32.25 -3.87 -16.18
N THR A 749 32.61 -3.84 -17.46
CA THR A 749 32.05 -2.93 -18.48
C THR A 749 30.76 -3.52 -19.08
N ILE A 750 30.73 -4.84 -19.27
CA ILE A 750 29.54 -5.58 -19.74
C ILE A 750 28.45 -5.60 -18.67
N GLY A 751 28.83 -5.34 -17.39
CA GLY A 751 27.94 -5.18 -16.23
C GLY A 751 26.69 -6.06 -16.27
N TRP A 752 26.77 -7.24 -15.73
CA TRP A 752 25.54 -7.96 -15.38
C TRP A 752 24.80 -7.14 -14.32
N ASN A 753 23.74 -6.44 -14.78
CA ASN A 753 22.90 -5.61 -13.93
C ASN A 753 23.72 -4.97 -12.80
N SER A 754 24.03 -3.75 -12.81
CA SER A 754 24.79 -2.91 -11.83
C SER A 754 25.02 -3.45 -10.40
N MET A 755 24.66 -4.70 -10.12
CA MET A 755 24.70 -5.36 -8.82
C MET A 755 25.93 -6.24 -8.57
N VAL A 756 26.80 -6.48 -9.57
CA VAL A 756 27.97 -7.35 -9.38
C VAL A 756 29.23 -6.70 -9.91
N GLN A 757 30.18 -6.46 -9.03
CA GLN A 757 31.55 -6.07 -9.39
C GLN A 757 32.48 -7.26 -9.29
N PHE A 758 33.33 -7.45 -10.29
CA PHE A 758 34.32 -8.51 -10.30
C PHE A 758 35.68 -7.97 -9.87
N GLU A 759 36.35 -8.69 -8.99
CA GLU A 759 37.71 -8.42 -8.55
C GLU A 759 38.60 -9.65 -8.76
N ILE A 760 39.76 -9.49 -9.39
CA ILE A 760 40.78 -10.55 -9.45
C ILE A 760 41.58 -10.54 -8.17
N VAL A 761 41.61 -11.68 -7.48
CA VAL A 761 42.35 -11.91 -6.23
C VAL A 761 43.53 -12.84 -6.47
#